data_d44814b685910575785d1e7228e604e7
#
_entry.id   d44814b685910575785d1e7228e604e7
#
_cell.length_a   1.000
_cell.length_b   1.000
_cell.length_c   1.000
_cell.angle_alpha   90.00
_cell.angle_beta   90.00
_cell.angle_gamma   90.00
#
_symmetry.space_group_name_H-M   'P 1'
#
loop_
_entity.id
_entity.type
_entity.pdbx_description
1 polymer ?
#
loop_
_entity_poly.entity_id
_entity_poly.type
_entity_poly.pdbx_seq_one_letter_code
_entity_poly.pdbx_strand_id
1 'polypeptide(L)'
;MSSFNVCAQVVQQMDSLIANKLEEVVITGQINPQSISNSIVEVKVITREDIERQAGNTLADVLNTSLNISVSPNTSTGKSGVSLFGLDSQYFKVLIDNIPIINEEGLGNNTDLTLINLDDIQRIEIVEGAMGVQYGSNAVSGIINIITKKSSRNDWDITTYVQEESVGNEYEWFERGRHIQSLKVGHNLTERIYLNGVYTRNDFAGFFNNRKGKNYSVNDNLRGHQWLPKSQQNTKALFFYKKDDLTFSYRFEYLNESIERYAQNISINENPSTNTTNPSALDEIYTNNRFYHHLNALGTLFRAIEFNVSLSFQEQSKDLERFTYRIVSQEKENIKKGQYQSRRALFSRGTFSNIINTNTTNLQLGYELINEYGLGSSLAIVIGPGADLVTQQLYNYDFFATSEIKINKEFSLRPGGRVSFSNLFKTQFIGSLSAKQIISENWELRAILGSANRTPNYNELYTFFVDVNHDVQGNPDLDPEQGLSVFLHLKKKSALYDGRLKLKNKVSLNYLDITDRIELIVVNQSPLAFQYNNIDSFKALGIFSENEIYFQNFRAKFGASLQGISKVLDSRSQSNNDFLFNLQYNCNLSYYAPKFDTTYSIFFKHIGKQQQFVEKTNEQGQQEFRAGTTDPFSWLDTTISKSFFKGIFKTTAGSRNIFDITQVNTTALEGGSHSGPPSQIPLGYGRSYFLKLTYHLTY
;
A
#
# COMPACT_ATOMS: atom_id res chain seq x y z
N MET A 1 51.55 -26.41 -8.70
CA MET A 1 50.75 -26.79 -7.51
C MET A 1 50.22 -25.53 -6.82
N SER A 2 49.22 -24.82 -7.40
CA SER A 2 48.61 -23.64 -6.76
C SER A 2 47.18 -23.34 -7.21
N SER A 3 46.43 -24.37 -7.55
CA SER A 3 45.04 -24.20 -8.09
C SER A 3 43.93 -24.88 -7.27
N PHE A 4 44.22 -25.34 -6.05
CA PHE A 4 43.23 -26.04 -5.23
C PHE A 4 42.67 -25.27 -4.01
N ASN A 5 43.22 -24.08 -3.70
CA ASN A 5 42.79 -23.32 -2.51
C ASN A 5 41.65 -22.32 -2.74
N VAL A 6 41.24 -22.07 -3.97
CA VAL A 6 40.18 -21.08 -4.27
C VAL A 6 38.76 -21.66 -4.06
N CYS A 7 38.57 -22.97 -4.25
CA CYS A 7 37.25 -23.60 -4.05
C CYS A 7 36.87 -23.74 -2.56
N ALA A 8 37.84 -23.95 -1.67
CA ALA A 8 37.59 -24.10 -0.24
C ALA A 8 37.16 -22.79 0.43
N GLN A 9 37.69 -21.64 0.00
CA GLN A 9 37.34 -20.33 0.54
C GLN A 9 35.92 -19.89 0.10
N VAL A 10 35.48 -20.25 -1.10
CA VAL A 10 34.12 -19.93 -1.56
C VAL A 10 33.06 -20.72 -0.82
N VAL A 11 33.31 -22.00 -0.52
CA VAL A 11 32.39 -22.84 0.27
C VAL A 11 32.31 -22.38 1.72
N GLN A 12 33.44 -21.98 2.33
CA GLN A 12 33.45 -21.43 3.69
C GLN A 12 32.77 -20.06 3.79
N GLN A 13 32.84 -19.23 2.75
CA GLN A 13 32.09 -17.96 2.72
C GLN A 13 30.57 -18.15 2.53
N MET A 14 30.15 -19.18 1.80
CA MET A 14 28.71 -19.49 1.66
C MET A 14 28.10 -20.11 2.93
N ASP A 15 28.83 -20.98 3.64
CA ASP A 15 28.38 -21.51 4.95
C ASP A 15 28.30 -20.42 6.02
N SER A 16 29.18 -19.40 5.97
CA SER A 16 29.11 -18.24 6.87
C SER A 16 27.94 -17.30 6.56
N LEU A 17 27.49 -17.22 5.31
CA LEU A 17 26.32 -16.42 4.90
C LEU A 17 25.00 -17.03 5.40
N ILE A 18 24.92 -18.36 5.56
CA ILE A 18 23.76 -19.04 6.11
C ILE A 18 23.79 -19.05 7.64
N ALA A 19 24.96 -19.14 8.26
CA ALA A 19 25.13 -19.23 9.70
C ALA A 19 25.01 -17.88 10.43
N ASN A 20 25.32 -16.75 9.76
CA ASN A 20 25.34 -15.40 10.34
C ASN A 20 24.51 -14.40 9.52
N LYS A 21 23.26 -14.72 9.19
CA LYS A 21 22.33 -13.64 8.81
C LYS A 21 22.14 -12.78 10.06
N LEU A 22 22.91 -11.67 10.17
CA LEU A 22 22.73 -10.65 11.19
C LEU A 22 21.23 -10.36 11.29
N GLU A 23 20.69 -10.33 12.51
CA GLU A 23 19.30 -9.95 12.71
C GLU A 23 19.06 -8.59 12.05
N GLU A 24 17.99 -8.50 11.28
CA GLU A 24 17.66 -7.26 10.56
C GLU A 24 17.43 -6.13 11.56
N VAL A 25 18.11 -5.00 11.33
CA VAL A 25 17.89 -3.77 12.09
C VAL A 25 16.68 -3.08 11.54
N VAL A 26 15.71 -2.76 12.39
CA VAL A 26 14.49 -2.02 12.07
C VAL A 26 14.55 -0.62 12.64
N ILE A 27 13.89 0.32 11.95
CA ILE A 27 13.81 1.73 12.34
C ILE A 27 12.38 2.18 12.62
N THR A 28 11.40 1.53 11.98
CA THR A 28 9.98 1.91 12.13
C THR A 28 9.48 1.56 13.52
N GLY A 29 8.87 2.54 14.17
CA GLY A 29 8.35 2.35 15.51
C GLY A 29 9.42 2.22 16.59
N GLN A 30 10.69 2.50 16.30
CA GLN A 30 11.78 2.41 17.28
C GLN A 30 12.17 3.79 17.80
N ILE A 31 12.69 3.87 19.02
CA ILE A 31 13.35 5.09 19.54
C ILE A 31 14.70 5.25 18.84
N ASN A 32 15.51 4.21 18.85
CA ASN A 32 16.75 4.12 18.10
C ASN A 32 16.74 2.88 17.21
N PRO A 33 17.46 2.85 16.08
CA PRO A 33 17.59 1.66 15.25
C PRO A 33 18.07 0.45 16.08
N GLN A 34 17.33 -0.66 16.01
CA GLN A 34 17.64 -1.86 16.79
C GLN A 34 17.24 -3.14 16.07
N SER A 35 17.77 -4.28 16.50
CA SER A 35 17.38 -5.57 15.93
C SER A 35 15.91 -5.89 16.21
N ILE A 36 15.27 -6.67 15.34
CA ILE A 36 13.88 -7.12 15.51
C ILE A 36 13.68 -7.81 16.85
N SER A 37 14.68 -8.56 17.34
CA SER A 37 14.59 -9.24 18.65
C SER A 37 14.57 -8.27 19.82
N ASN A 38 15.24 -7.13 19.70
CA ASN A 38 15.28 -6.11 20.75
C ASN A 38 14.04 -5.22 20.75
N SER A 39 13.39 -5.04 19.61
CA SER A 39 12.18 -4.22 19.48
C SER A 39 11.10 -4.60 20.51
N ILE A 40 10.47 -3.60 21.13
CA ILE A 40 9.30 -3.80 22.00
C ILE A 40 8.04 -4.01 21.16
N VAL A 41 7.91 -3.29 20.05
CA VAL A 41 6.79 -3.45 19.11
C VAL A 41 7.04 -4.58 18.11
N GLU A 42 5.98 -5.19 17.60
CA GLU A 42 6.10 -6.20 16.56
C GLU A 42 6.33 -5.57 15.20
N VAL A 43 7.44 -5.95 14.55
CA VAL A 43 7.81 -5.48 13.20
C VAL A 43 8.01 -6.68 12.29
N LYS A 44 7.25 -6.73 11.20
CA LYS A 44 7.43 -7.68 10.10
C LYS A 44 8.28 -7.02 9.02
N VAL A 45 9.29 -7.71 8.52
CA VAL A 45 10.15 -7.21 7.47
C VAL A 45 10.00 -8.06 6.21
N ILE A 46 9.75 -7.37 5.08
CA ILE A 46 9.85 -7.92 3.73
C ILE A 46 11.16 -7.43 3.16
N THR A 47 12.12 -8.32 2.98
CA THR A 47 13.47 -7.98 2.55
C THR A 47 13.54 -7.69 1.05
N ARG A 48 14.61 -7.05 0.57
CA ARG A 48 14.88 -6.90 -0.86
C ARG A 48 14.85 -8.24 -1.59
N GLU A 49 15.41 -9.27 -0.98
CA GLU A 49 15.43 -10.62 -1.52
C GLU A 49 14.01 -11.23 -1.64
N ASP A 50 13.12 -10.97 -0.66
CA ASP A 50 11.70 -11.38 -0.74
C ASP A 50 10.99 -10.68 -1.90
N ILE A 51 11.22 -9.37 -2.09
CA ILE A 51 10.66 -8.57 -3.19
C ILE A 51 11.12 -9.14 -4.55
N GLU A 52 12.41 -9.43 -4.68
CA GLU A 52 12.97 -9.98 -5.93
C GLU A 52 12.48 -11.38 -6.27
N ARG A 53 12.26 -12.24 -5.24
CA ARG A 53 11.69 -13.58 -5.46
C ARG A 53 10.25 -13.53 -5.95
N GLN A 54 9.47 -12.58 -5.46
CA GLN A 54 8.07 -12.40 -5.91
C GLN A 54 7.99 -11.82 -7.32
N ALA A 55 9.02 -11.09 -7.75
CA ALA A 55 9.04 -10.36 -9.02
C ALA A 55 7.78 -9.49 -9.23
N GLY A 56 7.27 -8.87 -8.16
CA GLY A 56 6.14 -7.94 -8.22
C GLY A 56 6.46 -6.72 -9.08
N ASN A 57 5.45 -6.14 -9.72
CA ASN A 57 5.59 -4.93 -10.54
C ASN A 57 5.50 -3.66 -9.69
N THR A 58 4.69 -3.72 -8.63
CA THR A 58 4.40 -2.62 -7.70
C THR A 58 4.36 -3.12 -6.26
N LEU A 59 4.29 -2.18 -5.32
CA LEU A 59 4.14 -2.52 -3.90
C LEU A 59 2.84 -3.31 -3.63
N ALA A 60 1.78 -3.05 -4.40
CA ALA A 60 0.52 -3.79 -4.31
C ALA A 60 0.72 -5.30 -4.53
N ASP A 61 1.48 -5.69 -5.56
CA ASP A 61 1.75 -7.10 -5.86
C ASP A 61 2.52 -7.79 -4.75
N VAL A 62 3.53 -7.10 -4.18
CA VAL A 62 4.35 -7.63 -3.08
C VAL A 62 3.52 -7.84 -1.82
N LEU A 63 2.70 -6.89 -1.45
CA LEU A 63 1.91 -6.96 -0.22
C LEU A 63 0.72 -7.93 -0.35
N ASN A 64 0.18 -8.12 -1.55
CA ASN A 64 -0.97 -9.01 -1.75
C ASN A 64 -0.67 -10.48 -1.38
N THR A 65 0.58 -10.92 -1.40
CA THR A 65 0.98 -12.27 -0.96
C THR A 65 1.08 -12.41 0.56
N SER A 66 1.00 -11.31 1.31
CA SER A 66 1.07 -11.29 2.77
C SER A 66 -0.27 -11.65 3.39
N LEU A 67 -0.21 -12.33 4.56
CA LEU A 67 -1.40 -12.57 5.38
C LEU A 67 -1.96 -11.24 5.92
N ASN A 68 -3.27 -11.15 6.08
CA ASN A 68 -4.01 -9.99 6.59
C ASN A 68 -3.91 -8.71 5.75
N ILE A 69 -3.25 -8.73 4.59
CA ILE A 69 -3.26 -7.64 3.63
C ILE A 69 -4.01 -8.11 2.38
N SER A 70 -5.02 -7.37 1.98
CA SER A 70 -5.77 -7.64 0.75
C SER A 70 -5.72 -6.43 -0.17
N VAL A 71 -5.44 -6.67 -1.44
CA VAL A 71 -5.44 -5.65 -2.49
C VAL A 71 -6.61 -5.91 -3.41
N SER A 72 -7.50 -4.93 -3.53
CA SER A 72 -8.70 -5.00 -4.35
C SER A 72 -8.58 -4.03 -5.51
N PRO A 73 -8.55 -4.50 -6.76
CA PRO A 73 -8.47 -3.64 -7.92
C PRO A 73 -9.81 -2.98 -8.21
N ASN A 74 -9.76 -1.74 -8.69
CA ASN A 74 -10.90 -1.02 -9.22
C ASN A 74 -10.74 -0.84 -10.73
N THR A 75 -11.54 -1.55 -11.51
CA THR A 75 -11.44 -1.56 -12.97
C THR A 75 -11.90 -0.26 -13.63
N SER A 76 -12.82 0.45 -12.98
CA SER A 76 -13.39 1.71 -13.52
C SER A 76 -12.46 2.90 -13.35
N THR A 77 -11.59 2.88 -12.35
CA THR A 77 -10.63 3.96 -12.06
C THR A 77 -9.19 3.60 -12.39
N GLY A 78 -8.88 2.32 -12.63
CA GLY A 78 -7.52 1.82 -12.82
C GLY A 78 -6.66 1.83 -11.56
N LYS A 79 -7.26 2.04 -10.37
CA LYS A 79 -6.60 2.10 -9.05
C LYS A 79 -6.77 0.80 -8.26
N SER A 80 -6.17 0.72 -7.09
CA SER A 80 -6.39 -0.37 -6.13
C SER A 80 -6.69 0.15 -4.73
N GLY A 81 -7.64 -0.50 -4.05
CA GLY A 81 -7.83 -0.38 -2.62
C GLY A 81 -6.98 -1.40 -1.87
N VAL A 82 -6.64 -1.10 -0.63
CA VAL A 82 -5.87 -1.98 0.26
C VAL A 82 -6.55 -2.05 1.60
N SER A 83 -6.58 -3.24 2.19
CA SER A 83 -7.01 -3.43 3.58
C SER A 83 -5.93 -4.14 4.40
N LEU A 84 -5.85 -3.79 5.68
CA LEU A 84 -4.96 -4.40 6.68
C LEU A 84 -5.80 -4.83 7.88
N PHE A 85 -5.77 -6.11 8.24
CA PHE A 85 -6.61 -6.71 9.31
C PHE A 85 -8.12 -6.47 9.12
N GLY A 86 -8.60 -6.45 7.88
CA GLY A 86 -10.00 -6.20 7.56
C GLY A 86 -10.44 -4.73 7.61
N LEU A 87 -9.53 -3.82 7.98
CA LEU A 87 -9.73 -2.38 7.92
C LEU A 87 -9.18 -1.81 6.61
N ASP A 88 -9.88 -0.85 6.04
CA ASP A 88 -9.46 -0.17 4.82
C ASP A 88 -8.20 0.70 5.04
N SER A 89 -7.69 1.28 3.97
CA SER A 89 -6.44 2.04 3.98
C SER A 89 -6.51 3.39 4.71
N GLN A 90 -7.64 3.75 5.29
CA GLN A 90 -7.77 4.93 6.15
C GLN A 90 -7.30 4.66 7.60
N TYR A 91 -7.16 3.38 7.98
CA TYR A 91 -6.78 2.96 9.33
C TYR A 91 -5.32 2.54 9.49
N PHE A 92 -4.52 2.67 8.45
CA PHE A 92 -3.07 2.49 8.52
C PHE A 92 -2.37 3.49 7.61
N LYS A 93 -1.10 3.78 7.90
CA LYS A 93 -0.31 4.74 7.10
C LYS A 93 0.72 4.04 6.24
N VAL A 94 0.88 4.53 5.02
CA VAL A 94 1.97 4.14 4.11
C VAL A 94 3.00 5.26 4.07
N LEU A 95 4.24 4.92 4.39
CA LEU A 95 5.35 5.85 4.53
C LEU A 95 6.49 5.48 3.58
N ILE A 96 7.24 6.47 3.12
CA ILE A 96 8.57 6.30 2.53
C ILE A 96 9.58 6.98 3.47
N ASP A 97 10.52 6.21 4.01
CA ASP A 97 11.52 6.69 4.96
C ASP A 97 10.91 7.51 6.12
N ASN A 98 9.82 7.00 6.73
CA ASN A 98 9.02 7.62 7.80
C ASN A 98 8.21 8.87 7.42
N ILE A 99 8.06 9.17 6.13
CA ILE A 99 7.27 10.30 5.64
C ILE A 99 6.02 9.78 4.94
N PRO A 100 4.82 10.21 5.33
CA PRO A 100 3.58 9.84 4.66
C PRO A 100 3.53 10.41 3.23
N ILE A 101 2.91 9.65 2.32
CA ILE A 101 2.82 10.01 0.90
C ILE A 101 1.51 10.76 0.67
N ILE A 102 1.57 11.87 -0.08
CA ILE A 102 0.38 12.60 -0.51
C ILE A 102 -0.37 11.84 -1.60
N ASN A 103 -1.68 11.88 -1.54
CA ASN A 103 -2.60 11.39 -2.56
C ASN A 103 -3.84 12.30 -2.66
N GLU A 104 -4.85 11.86 -3.37
CA GLU A 104 -6.07 12.64 -3.58
C GLU A 104 -6.91 12.90 -2.32
N GLU A 105 -6.75 12.11 -1.28
CA GLU A 105 -7.46 12.23 0.00
C GLU A 105 -6.65 12.93 1.07
N GLY A 106 -5.42 13.32 0.75
CA GLY A 106 -4.51 14.00 1.67
C GLY A 106 -3.25 13.21 1.97
N LEU A 107 -2.57 13.57 3.05
CA LEU A 107 -1.28 13.03 3.41
C LEU A 107 -1.43 11.71 4.20
N GLY A 108 -0.96 10.60 3.62
CA GLY A 108 -0.89 9.30 4.28
C GLY A 108 -2.17 8.48 4.33
N ASN A 109 -3.28 8.99 3.80
CA ASN A 109 -4.56 8.28 3.78
C ASN A 109 -4.77 7.59 2.43
N ASN A 110 -5.38 6.40 2.44
CA ASN A 110 -5.86 5.67 1.26
C ASN A 110 -4.88 5.64 0.07
N THR A 111 -3.62 5.35 0.34
CA THR A 111 -2.55 5.38 -0.66
C THR A 111 -2.70 4.25 -1.68
N ASP A 112 -2.78 4.58 -2.97
CA ASP A 112 -2.73 3.60 -4.05
C ASP A 112 -1.33 2.99 -4.18
N LEU A 113 -1.20 1.73 -3.79
CA LEU A 113 0.07 1.01 -3.77
C LEU A 113 0.58 0.65 -5.18
N THR A 114 -0.26 0.75 -6.22
CA THR A 114 0.17 0.56 -7.62
C THR A 114 1.04 1.71 -8.14
N LEU A 115 1.04 2.86 -7.44
CA LEU A 115 1.88 4.02 -7.74
C LEU A 115 3.28 3.95 -7.12
N ILE A 116 3.56 2.91 -6.34
CA ILE A 116 4.84 2.76 -5.64
C ILE A 116 5.70 1.73 -6.35
N ASN A 117 6.74 2.23 -7.02
CA ASN A 117 7.73 1.43 -7.70
C ASN A 117 8.74 0.80 -6.71
N LEU A 118 9.21 -0.42 -7.02
CA LEU A 118 10.03 -1.25 -6.14
C LEU A 118 11.56 -1.09 -6.33
N ASP A 119 12.03 -0.32 -7.32
CA ASP A 119 13.42 -0.40 -7.78
C ASP A 119 14.46 0.12 -6.77
N ASP A 120 14.12 1.12 -5.99
CA ASP A 120 14.99 1.71 -4.97
C ASP A 120 14.69 1.25 -3.53
N ILE A 121 13.75 0.31 -3.36
CA ILE A 121 13.38 -0.21 -2.05
C ILE A 121 14.44 -1.18 -1.54
N GLN A 122 14.93 -0.93 -0.32
CA GLN A 122 15.81 -1.83 0.41
C GLN A 122 15.02 -2.92 1.15
N ARG A 123 13.95 -2.53 1.84
CA ARG A 123 13.03 -3.40 2.58
C ARG A 123 11.73 -2.67 2.87
N ILE A 124 10.71 -3.42 3.27
CA ILE A 124 9.45 -2.89 3.76
C ILE A 124 9.30 -3.33 5.20
N GLU A 125 9.06 -2.39 6.12
CA GLU A 125 8.82 -2.63 7.54
C GLU A 125 7.33 -2.42 7.82
N ILE A 126 6.65 -3.45 8.35
CA ILE A 126 5.25 -3.40 8.72
C ILE A 126 5.18 -3.51 10.23
N VAL A 127 4.70 -2.47 10.90
CA VAL A 127 4.42 -2.49 12.34
C VAL A 127 2.96 -2.83 12.53
N GLU A 128 2.69 -3.90 13.26
CA GLU A 128 1.34 -4.39 13.56
C GLU A 128 0.88 -3.81 14.89
N GLY A 129 -0.19 -2.99 14.90
CA GLY A 129 -0.78 -2.41 16.10
C GLY A 129 -0.92 -0.90 16.11
N ALA A 130 -1.47 -0.37 17.21
CA ALA A 130 -1.71 1.06 17.40
C ALA A 130 -0.42 1.86 17.47
N MET A 131 -0.15 2.65 16.44
CA MET A 131 1.05 3.49 16.32
C MET A 131 0.73 5.00 16.36
N GLY A 132 -0.47 5.37 16.82
CA GLY A 132 -0.97 6.75 16.83
C GLY A 132 -0.07 7.74 17.55
N VAL A 133 0.57 7.35 18.67
CA VAL A 133 1.50 8.24 19.38
C VAL A 133 2.65 8.67 18.50
N GLN A 134 3.27 7.75 17.76
CA GLN A 134 4.46 8.06 16.97
C GLN A 134 4.13 8.59 15.57
N TYR A 135 3.01 8.16 14.96
CA TYR A 135 2.68 8.44 13.56
C TYR A 135 1.36 9.17 13.37
N GLY A 136 0.73 9.62 14.47
CA GLY A 136 -0.49 10.42 14.46
C GLY A 136 -1.76 9.61 14.23
N SER A 137 -2.88 10.32 14.10
CA SER A 137 -4.18 9.76 13.76
C SER A 137 -4.09 8.87 12.50
N ASN A 138 -5.01 7.94 12.32
CA ASN A 138 -5.06 6.98 11.21
C ASN A 138 -4.03 5.84 11.28
N ALA A 139 -3.12 5.81 12.25
CA ALA A 139 -2.21 4.69 12.50
C ALA A 139 -2.81 3.69 13.52
N VAL A 140 -4.04 3.21 13.25
CA VAL A 140 -4.86 2.40 14.14
C VAL A 140 -4.50 0.91 14.07
N SER A 141 -4.39 0.37 12.87
CA SER A 141 -4.07 -1.06 12.64
C SER A 141 -2.59 -1.29 12.35
N GLY A 142 -1.84 -0.25 12.02
CA GLY A 142 -0.40 -0.37 11.79
C GLY A 142 0.19 0.69 10.87
N ILE A 143 1.45 0.42 10.51
CA ILE A 143 2.27 1.25 9.61
C ILE A 143 2.92 0.34 8.57
N ILE A 144 2.92 0.76 7.33
CA ILE A 144 3.72 0.18 6.25
C ILE A 144 4.78 1.21 5.87
N ASN A 145 6.03 0.99 6.25
CA ASN A 145 7.12 1.91 5.97
C ASN A 145 8.10 1.32 4.95
N ILE A 146 8.29 2.03 3.86
CA ILE A 146 9.16 1.67 2.75
C ILE A 146 10.52 2.30 3.01
N ILE A 147 11.53 1.47 3.24
CA ILE A 147 12.89 1.91 3.48
C ILE A 147 13.65 1.87 2.17
N THR A 148 14.19 3.02 1.76
CA THR A 148 14.92 3.15 0.51
C THR A 148 16.41 2.85 0.66
N LYS A 149 17.07 2.42 -0.42
CA LYS A 149 18.50 2.15 -0.46
C LYS A 149 19.28 3.47 -0.45
N LYS A 150 20.13 3.68 0.57
CA LYS A 150 20.90 4.93 0.80
C LYS A 150 22.41 4.77 0.66
N SER A 151 22.89 3.60 0.27
CA SER A 151 24.32 3.34 0.09
C SER A 151 24.57 2.16 -0.83
N SER A 152 25.75 2.09 -1.40
CA SER A 152 26.29 0.91 -2.07
C SER A 152 27.68 0.59 -1.52
N ARG A 153 28.09 -0.68 -1.60
CA ARG A 153 29.45 -1.11 -1.28
C ARG A 153 30.42 -0.90 -2.44
N ASN A 154 29.89 -0.78 -3.65
CA ASN A 154 30.63 -0.62 -4.88
C ASN A 154 30.65 0.84 -5.29
N ASP A 155 31.67 1.29 -5.99
CA ASP A 155 31.76 2.65 -6.50
C ASP A 155 30.64 2.93 -7.50
N TRP A 156 30.32 1.95 -8.35
CA TRP A 156 29.19 1.98 -9.26
C TRP A 156 28.26 0.78 -9.05
N ASP A 157 26.97 1.03 -9.09
CA ASP A 157 25.88 0.04 -8.97
C ASP A 157 24.84 0.36 -10.04
N ILE A 158 24.97 -0.25 -11.21
CA ILE A 158 24.09 -0.01 -12.35
C ILE A 158 23.19 -1.24 -12.54
N THR A 159 21.89 -1.03 -12.51
CA THR A 159 20.92 -2.09 -12.78
C THR A 159 19.96 -1.61 -13.86
N THR A 160 19.82 -2.38 -14.93
CA THR A 160 18.78 -2.15 -15.93
C THR A 160 18.00 -3.42 -16.15
N TYR A 161 16.70 -3.29 -16.41
CA TYR A 161 15.90 -4.43 -16.80
C TYR A 161 14.80 -4.06 -17.79
N VAL A 162 14.40 -5.06 -18.54
CA VAL A 162 13.18 -5.06 -19.36
C VAL A 162 12.33 -6.24 -18.93
N GLN A 163 11.01 -6.03 -18.90
CA GLN A 163 10.04 -7.06 -18.59
C GLN A 163 8.87 -6.98 -19.56
N GLU A 164 8.51 -8.11 -20.11
CA GLU A 164 7.35 -8.32 -20.94
C GLU A 164 6.38 -9.26 -20.22
N GLU A 165 5.09 -8.91 -20.18
CA GLU A 165 4.07 -9.68 -19.46
C GLU A 165 2.77 -9.72 -20.27
N SER A 166 2.21 -10.92 -20.45
CA SER A 166 0.86 -11.06 -20.99
C SER A 166 -0.17 -10.57 -19.97
N VAL A 167 -1.30 -10.06 -20.45
CA VAL A 167 -2.44 -9.67 -19.64
C VAL A 167 -3.59 -10.60 -19.96
N GLY A 168 -3.80 -11.60 -19.10
CA GLY A 168 -4.64 -12.74 -19.45
C GLY A 168 -4.11 -13.43 -20.71
N ASN A 169 -4.99 -13.59 -21.70
CA ASN A 169 -4.66 -14.15 -23.01
C ASN A 169 -4.24 -13.09 -24.06
N GLU A 170 -4.11 -11.82 -23.67
CA GLU A 170 -3.75 -10.74 -24.57
C GLU A 170 -2.26 -10.42 -24.46
N TYR A 171 -1.54 -10.57 -25.57
CA TYR A 171 -0.14 -10.18 -25.67
C TYR A 171 0.23 -9.89 -27.12
N GLU A 172 0.89 -8.79 -27.34
CA GLU A 172 1.52 -8.41 -28.57
C GLU A 172 2.73 -7.56 -28.25
N TRP A 173 3.87 -7.83 -28.89
CA TRP A 173 5.14 -7.18 -28.55
C TRP A 173 5.04 -5.65 -28.66
N PHE A 174 5.28 -4.95 -27.54
CA PHE A 174 5.17 -3.50 -27.35
C PHE A 174 3.77 -2.88 -27.60
N GLU A 175 2.73 -3.66 -27.90
CA GLU A 175 1.39 -3.14 -28.19
C GLU A 175 0.35 -3.60 -27.17
N ARG A 176 0.37 -4.87 -26.79
CA ARG A 176 -0.59 -5.44 -25.83
C ARG A 176 0.12 -6.18 -24.71
N GLY A 177 -0.43 -6.11 -23.53
CA GLY A 177 0.18 -6.70 -22.37
C GLY A 177 0.69 -5.63 -21.40
N ARG A 178 1.77 -5.93 -20.75
CA ARG A 178 2.49 -4.99 -19.86
C ARG A 178 3.96 -4.98 -20.22
N HIS A 179 4.50 -3.79 -20.37
CA HIS A 179 5.86 -3.54 -20.81
C HIS A 179 6.55 -2.66 -19.77
N ILE A 180 7.61 -3.17 -19.14
CA ILE A 180 8.33 -2.42 -18.09
C ILE A 180 9.79 -2.28 -18.48
N GLN A 181 10.32 -1.06 -18.40
CA GLN A 181 11.72 -0.75 -18.56
C GLN A 181 12.19 0.05 -17.34
N SER A 182 13.36 -0.30 -16.81
CA SER A 182 13.96 0.42 -15.69
C SER A 182 15.47 0.55 -15.84
N LEU A 183 15.96 1.72 -15.45
CA LEU A 183 17.38 2.02 -15.31
C LEU A 183 17.61 2.62 -13.92
N LYS A 184 18.53 2.03 -13.18
CA LYS A 184 19.00 2.51 -11.89
C LYS A 184 20.52 2.68 -11.95
N VAL A 185 20.99 3.83 -11.52
CA VAL A 185 22.41 4.15 -11.42
C VAL A 185 22.71 4.65 -10.02
N GLY A 186 23.53 3.94 -9.27
CA GLY A 186 24.09 4.34 -7.99
C GLY A 186 25.58 4.58 -8.11
N HIS A 187 26.09 5.64 -7.47
CA HIS A 187 27.50 5.99 -7.51
C HIS A 187 27.97 6.56 -6.17
N ASN A 188 29.06 5.99 -5.65
CA ASN A 188 29.81 6.57 -4.53
C ASN A 188 30.83 7.60 -5.10
N LEU A 189 30.42 8.88 -5.14
CA LEU A 189 31.27 9.97 -5.63
C LEU A 189 32.50 10.13 -4.74
N THR A 190 32.34 9.89 -3.45
CA THR A 190 33.39 9.82 -2.43
C THR A 190 32.95 8.82 -1.35
N GLU A 191 33.84 8.50 -0.40
CA GLU A 191 33.48 7.70 0.79
C GLU A 191 32.33 8.28 1.63
N ARG A 192 32.00 9.57 1.41
CA ARG A 192 30.97 10.30 2.16
C ARG A 192 29.73 10.62 1.34
N ILE A 193 29.81 10.58 0.02
CA ILE A 193 28.73 11.03 -0.87
C ILE A 193 28.30 9.87 -1.76
N TYR A 194 27.03 9.51 -1.65
CA TYR A 194 26.35 8.56 -2.53
C TYR A 194 25.25 9.24 -3.31
N LEU A 195 25.22 8.99 -4.62
CA LEU A 195 24.21 9.45 -5.54
C LEU A 195 23.44 8.25 -6.11
N ASN A 196 22.12 8.39 -6.29
CA ASN A 196 21.31 7.38 -6.94
C ASN A 196 20.28 8.05 -7.83
N GLY A 197 20.15 7.56 -9.07
CA GLY A 197 19.08 7.92 -10.01
C GLY A 197 18.34 6.68 -10.46
N VAL A 198 17.02 6.76 -10.56
CA VAL A 198 16.15 5.69 -11.07
C VAL A 198 15.16 6.27 -12.07
N TYR A 199 15.01 5.62 -13.19
CA TYR A 199 13.93 5.86 -14.14
C TYR A 199 13.22 4.56 -14.44
N THR A 200 11.89 4.55 -14.34
CA THR A 200 11.07 3.38 -14.65
C THR A 200 9.88 3.81 -15.47
N ARG A 201 9.61 3.07 -16.53
CA ARG A 201 8.40 3.15 -17.34
C ARG A 201 7.65 1.83 -17.24
N ASN A 202 6.34 1.89 -16.98
CA ASN A 202 5.44 0.75 -16.85
C ASN A 202 4.18 1.04 -17.66
N ASP A 203 4.10 0.44 -18.84
CA ASP A 203 2.97 0.56 -19.75
C ASP A 203 2.09 -0.68 -19.66
N PHE A 204 0.83 -0.49 -19.31
CA PHE A 204 -0.21 -1.50 -19.29
C PHE A 204 -1.24 -1.16 -20.37
N ALA A 205 -1.31 -1.95 -21.41
CA ALA A 205 -2.16 -1.68 -22.57
C ALA A 205 -3.67 -1.87 -22.33
N GLY A 206 -4.05 -2.17 -21.07
CA GLY A 206 -5.42 -2.52 -20.72
C GLY A 206 -5.73 -3.98 -21.00
N PHE A 207 -6.99 -4.37 -20.77
CA PHE A 207 -7.49 -5.71 -21.02
C PHE A 207 -8.92 -5.67 -21.55
N PHE A 208 -9.16 -6.24 -22.72
CA PHE A 208 -10.48 -6.25 -23.37
C PHE A 208 -11.37 -7.40 -22.89
N ASN A 209 -10.78 -8.53 -22.52
CA ASN A 209 -11.53 -9.76 -22.21
C ASN A 209 -12.50 -10.16 -23.33
N ASN A 210 -12.03 -10.23 -24.55
CA ASN A 210 -12.82 -10.52 -25.76
C ASN A 210 -13.98 -9.55 -26.00
N ARG A 211 -13.94 -8.35 -25.42
CA ARG A 211 -14.99 -7.30 -25.61
C ARG A 211 -14.61 -6.27 -26.66
N LYS A 212 -13.42 -6.36 -27.26
CA LYS A 212 -12.93 -5.40 -28.25
C LYS A 212 -13.92 -5.23 -29.39
N GLY A 213 -14.52 -4.05 -29.50
CA GLY A 213 -15.51 -3.73 -30.51
C GLY A 213 -16.81 -4.54 -30.48
N LYS A 214 -17.04 -5.38 -29.49
CA LYS A 214 -18.14 -6.36 -29.48
C LYS A 214 -19.53 -5.73 -29.46
N ASN A 215 -19.68 -4.56 -28.87
CA ASN A 215 -20.97 -3.89 -28.67
C ASN A 215 -21.18 -2.69 -29.61
N TYR A 216 -20.38 -2.56 -30.69
CA TYR A 216 -20.40 -1.38 -31.54
C TYR A 216 -20.70 -1.74 -32.98
N SER A 217 -21.56 -0.95 -33.62
CA SER A 217 -21.81 -1.04 -35.07
C SER A 217 -20.59 -0.63 -35.89
N VAL A 218 -19.72 0.20 -35.31
CA VAL A 218 -18.44 0.63 -35.90
C VAL A 218 -17.34 0.40 -34.86
N ASN A 219 -16.35 -0.42 -35.21
CA ASN A 219 -15.26 -0.77 -34.31
C ASN A 219 -13.99 0.03 -34.66
N ASP A 220 -13.52 0.85 -33.73
CA ASP A 220 -12.27 1.61 -33.84
C ASP A 220 -11.07 0.91 -33.18
N ASN A 221 -11.25 -0.30 -32.66
CA ASN A 221 -10.26 -1.08 -31.93
C ASN A 221 -9.75 -0.46 -30.60
N LEU A 222 -10.34 0.64 -30.14
CA LEU A 222 -9.96 1.34 -28.91
C LEU A 222 -10.91 1.05 -27.75
N ARG A 223 -12.13 0.53 -28.02
CA ARG A 223 -13.23 0.42 -27.06
C ARG A 223 -13.44 -0.99 -26.57
N GLY A 224 -14.08 -1.10 -25.41
CA GLY A 224 -14.44 -2.37 -24.81
C GLY A 224 -13.47 -2.86 -23.74
N HIS A 225 -12.56 -2.03 -23.27
CA HIS A 225 -11.67 -2.39 -22.17
C HIS A 225 -12.45 -2.75 -20.90
N GLN A 226 -12.18 -3.92 -20.34
CA GLN A 226 -12.59 -4.28 -18.98
C GLN A 226 -11.66 -3.66 -17.94
N TRP A 227 -10.37 -3.56 -18.27
CA TRP A 227 -9.36 -2.89 -17.47
C TRP A 227 -8.71 -1.78 -18.31
N LEU A 228 -8.73 -0.56 -17.79
CA LEU A 228 -8.30 0.62 -18.54
C LEU A 228 -6.80 0.59 -18.85
N PRO A 229 -6.40 1.05 -20.04
CA PRO A 229 -4.99 1.29 -20.37
C PRO A 229 -4.38 2.31 -19.41
N LYS A 230 -3.11 2.07 -19.02
CA LYS A 230 -2.41 2.89 -18.05
C LYS A 230 -0.92 2.96 -18.35
N SER A 231 -0.39 4.16 -18.45
CA SER A 231 1.04 4.41 -18.57
C SER A 231 1.57 5.13 -17.34
N GLN A 232 2.68 4.66 -16.78
CA GLN A 232 3.33 5.24 -15.61
C GLN A 232 4.79 5.49 -15.90
N GLN A 233 5.26 6.69 -15.60
CA GLN A 233 6.68 7.06 -15.61
C GLN A 233 7.06 7.55 -14.22
N ASN A 234 8.14 6.99 -13.69
CA ASN A 234 8.64 7.33 -12.37
C ASN A 234 10.14 7.66 -12.46
N THR A 235 10.49 8.87 -12.03
CA THR A 235 11.88 9.34 -11.97
C THR A 235 12.21 9.65 -10.52
N LYS A 236 13.30 9.10 -10.01
CA LYS A 236 13.77 9.30 -8.64
C LYS A 236 15.22 9.71 -8.64
N ALA A 237 15.59 10.58 -7.69
CA ALA A 237 16.97 10.96 -7.42
C ALA A 237 17.19 10.98 -5.91
N LEU A 238 18.37 10.53 -5.49
CA LEU A 238 18.80 10.57 -4.11
C LEU A 238 20.23 11.13 -4.05
N PHE A 239 20.40 12.14 -3.23
CA PHE A 239 21.69 12.58 -2.72
C PHE A 239 21.82 12.17 -1.25
N PHE A 240 22.90 11.50 -0.88
CA PHE A 240 23.17 11.08 0.48
C PHE A 240 24.60 11.48 0.87
N TYR A 241 24.72 12.15 2.01
CA TYR A 241 25.99 12.57 2.59
C TYR A 241 26.13 12.01 4.01
N LYS A 242 27.30 11.47 4.33
CA LYS A 242 27.62 10.97 5.67
C LYS A 242 28.99 11.46 6.10
N LYS A 243 29.05 12.07 7.28
CA LYS A 243 30.31 12.43 7.93
C LYS A 243 30.17 12.19 9.42
N ASP A 244 30.99 11.31 9.96
CA ASP A 244 30.95 10.90 11.36
C ASP A 244 29.52 10.44 11.75
N ASP A 245 28.91 11.06 12.75
CA ASP A 245 27.54 10.77 13.19
C ASP A 245 26.46 11.52 12.37
N LEU A 246 26.86 12.51 11.56
CA LEU A 246 25.93 13.30 10.77
C LEU A 246 25.64 12.63 9.44
N THR A 247 24.37 12.37 9.16
CA THR A 247 23.90 12.02 7.83
C THR A 247 22.91 13.06 7.34
N PHE A 248 22.99 13.36 6.06
CA PHE A 248 22.07 14.23 5.36
C PHE A 248 21.63 13.54 4.08
N SER A 249 20.34 13.58 3.76
CA SER A 249 19.83 13.06 2.50
C SER A 249 18.78 13.97 1.90
N TYR A 250 18.79 14.08 0.58
CA TYR A 250 17.75 14.68 -0.20
C TYR A 250 17.24 13.69 -1.22
N ARG A 251 15.92 13.45 -1.22
CA ARG A 251 15.21 12.60 -2.16
C ARG A 251 14.24 13.42 -2.98
N PHE A 252 14.27 13.20 -4.27
CA PHE A 252 13.31 13.72 -5.24
C PHE A 252 12.61 12.54 -5.92
N GLU A 253 11.29 12.66 -6.15
CA GLU A 253 10.53 11.74 -6.98
C GLU A 253 9.53 12.52 -7.81
N TYR A 254 9.48 12.19 -9.10
CA TYR A 254 8.44 12.62 -10.02
C TYR A 254 7.72 11.40 -10.56
N LEU A 255 6.41 11.37 -10.42
CA LEU A 255 5.52 10.38 -10.99
C LEU A 255 4.57 11.06 -11.97
N ASN A 256 4.51 10.52 -13.18
CA ASN A 256 3.47 10.83 -14.16
C ASN A 256 2.69 9.55 -14.47
N GLU A 257 1.37 9.60 -14.37
CA GLU A 257 0.47 8.51 -14.72
C GLU A 257 -0.60 9.04 -15.68
N SER A 258 -0.87 8.27 -16.72
CA SER A 258 -1.99 8.51 -17.64
C SER A 258 -2.89 7.29 -17.69
N ILE A 259 -4.20 7.49 -17.54
CA ILE A 259 -5.23 6.45 -17.64
C ILE A 259 -6.20 6.87 -18.75
N GLU A 260 -6.41 6.00 -19.73
CA GLU A 260 -7.27 6.27 -20.88
C GLU A 260 -8.62 5.57 -20.70
N ARG A 261 -9.70 6.34 -20.79
CA ARG A 261 -11.08 5.82 -20.70
C ARG A 261 -11.80 6.08 -22.00
N TYR A 262 -11.90 5.04 -22.80
CA TYR A 262 -12.69 5.06 -24.03
C TYR A 262 -14.14 4.69 -23.73
N ALA A 263 -15.08 5.58 -24.05
CA ALA A 263 -16.49 5.35 -23.76
C ALA A 263 -17.00 4.08 -24.47
N GLN A 264 -17.76 3.28 -23.73
CA GLN A 264 -18.32 2.04 -24.28
C GLN A 264 -19.51 2.29 -25.21
N ASN A 265 -20.25 3.38 -24.99
CA ASN A 265 -21.40 3.75 -25.78
C ASN A 265 -21.00 4.74 -26.90
N ILE A 266 -21.45 4.47 -28.11
CA ILE A 266 -21.23 5.30 -29.29
C ILE A 266 -22.53 5.95 -29.69
N SER A 267 -22.49 7.27 -29.96
CA SER A 267 -23.57 8.01 -30.59
C SER A 267 -23.45 7.88 -32.08
N ILE A 268 -24.45 7.34 -32.78
CA ILE A 268 -24.40 7.08 -34.24
C ILE A 268 -24.49 8.40 -35.03
N ASN A 269 -25.19 9.40 -34.49
CA ASN A 269 -25.38 10.73 -35.10
C ASN A 269 -25.87 10.63 -36.55
N GLU A 270 -27.05 10.06 -36.71
CA GLU A 270 -27.72 9.97 -38.04
C GLU A 270 -28.12 11.34 -38.54
N ASN A 271 -27.86 11.59 -39.81
CA ASN A 271 -28.40 12.74 -40.57
C ASN A 271 -29.48 12.22 -41.53
N PRO A 272 -30.77 12.38 -41.20
CA PRO A 272 -31.86 11.86 -42.02
C PRO A 272 -31.91 12.52 -43.42
N SER A 273 -31.44 13.76 -43.54
CA SER A 273 -31.47 14.50 -44.83
C SER A 273 -30.48 13.98 -45.84
N THR A 274 -29.36 13.42 -45.40
CA THR A 274 -28.29 12.88 -46.25
C THR A 274 -28.17 11.36 -46.17
N ASN A 275 -28.95 10.72 -45.31
CA ASN A 275 -28.86 9.29 -44.99
C ASN A 275 -27.43 8.84 -44.66
N THR A 276 -26.71 9.69 -43.91
CA THR A 276 -25.33 9.45 -43.49
C THR A 276 -25.26 9.35 -41.97
N THR A 277 -24.29 8.61 -41.48
CA THR A 277 -23.97 8.50 -40.05
C THR A 277 -22.57 9.05 -39.78
N ASN A 278 -22.39 9.69 -38.64
CA ASN A 278 -21.07 10.15 -38.18
C ASN A 278 -20.86 9.71 -36.70
N PRO A 279 -20.52 8.43 -36.47
CA PRO A 279 -20.43 7.89 -35.14
C PRO A 279 -19.33 8.57 -34.32
N SER A 280 -19.66 8.86 -33.07
CA SER A 280 -18.75 9.52 -32.13
C SER A 280 -18.89 8.97 -30.73
N ALA A 281 -17.87 9.18 -29.92
CA ALA A 281 -17.82 8.82 -28.52
C ALA A 281 -17.23 9.94 -27.66
N LEU A 282 -17.60 9.99 -26.39
CA LEU A 282 -17.05 10.93 -25.42
C LEU A 282 -15.92 10.23 -24.65
N ASP A 283 -14.68 10.50 -25.02
CA ASP A 283 -13.51 9.87 -24.44
C ASP A 283 -12.80 10.78 -23.43
N GLU A 284 -12.09 10.17 -22.50
CA GLU A 284 -11.45 10.85 -21.37
C GLU A 284 -10.03 10.34 -21.16
N ILE A 285 -9.10 11.25 -20.87
CA ILE A 285 -7.74 10.95 -20.44
C ILE A 285 -7.51 11.61 -19.08
N TYR A 286 -7.21 10.80 -18.09
CA TYR A 286 -6.85 11.22 -16.74
C TYR A 286 -5.34 11.24 -16.61
N THR A 287 -4.78 12.40 -16.26
CA THR A 287 -3.34 12.53 -16.00
C THR A 287 -3.11 12.90 -14.54
N ASN A 288 -2.24 12.16 -13.88
CA ASN A 288 -1.83 12.37 -12.49
C ASN A 288 -0.34 12.68 -12.45
N ASN A 289 0.02 13.85 -11.93
CA ASN A 289 1.40 14.26 -11.70
C ASN A 289 1.64 14.39 -10.21
N ARG A 290 2.73 13.79 -9.70
CA ARG A 290 3.14 13.90 -8.31
C ARG A 290 4.61 14.25 -8.20
N PHE A 291 4.90 15.32 -7.46
CA PHE A 291 6.23 15.71 -7.03
C PHE A 291 6.40 15.43 -5.54
N TYR A 292 7.51 14.82 -5.19
CA TYR A 292 7.88 14.50 -3.82
C TYR A 292 9.30 14.96 -3.56
N HIS A 293 9.47 15.84 -2.59
CA HIS A 293 10.76 16.33 -2.10
C HIS A 293 10.88 15.97 -0.61
N HIS A 294 11.98 15.38 -0.22
CA HIS A 294 12.24 15.01 1.17
C HIS A 294 13.70 15.28 1.52
N LEU A 295 13.88 16.14 2.50
CA LEU A 295 15.14 16.40 3.18
C LEU A 295 15.14 15.66 4.52
N ASN A 296 16.20 14.96 4.84
CA ASN A 296 16.36 14.32 6.15
C ASN A 296 17.78 14.58 6.69
N ALA A 297 17.85 14.93 7.96
CA ALA A 297 19.08 15.05 8.70
C ALA A 297 19.01 14.21 9.98
N LEU A 298 20.03 13.40 10.21
CA LEU A 298 20.17 12.57 11.40
C LEU A 298 21.57 12.78 11.97
N GLY A 299 21.67 12.86 13.29
CA GLY A 299 22.96 13.04 13.94
C GLY A 299 22.83 13.10 15.46
N THR A 300 23.92 13.53 16.11
CA THR A 300 23.98 13.65 17.56
C THR A 300 24.23 15.09 17.98
N LEU A 301 23.37 15.64 18.83
CA LEU A 301 23.53 16.96 19.46
C LEU A 301 24.17 16.79 20.85
N PHE A 302 25.07 17.69 21.19
CA PHE A 302 25.72 17.74 22.51
C PHE A 302 26.36 16.41 22.94
N ARG A 303 26.73 15.54 21.96
CA ARG A 303 27.33 14.21 22.17
C ARG A 303 26.42 13.21 22.90
N ALA A 304 25.15 13.49 23.06
CA ALA A 304 24.22 12.66 23.80
C ALA A 304 22.86 12.47 23.13
N ILE A 305 22.25 13.54 22.65
CA ILE A 305 20.90 13.51 22.11
C ILE A 305 20.95 13.17 20.63
N GLU A 306 20.41 12.04 20.25
CA GLU A 306 20.23 11.69 18.84
C GLU A 306 19.01 12.44 18.27
N PHE A 307 19.20 13.07 17.12
CA PHE A 307 18.11 13.71 16.40
C PHE A 307 17.89 13.10 15.02
N ASN A 308 16.64 13.06 14.59
CA ASN A 308 16.23 12.72 13.24
C ASN A 308 15.15 13.70 12.81
N VAL A 309 15.49 14.59 11.89
CA VAL A 309 14.59 15.66 11.42
C VAL A 309 14.38 15.51 9.93
N SER A 310 13.12 15.52 9.53
CA SER A 310 12.68 15.46 8.14
C SER A 310 11.85 16.69 7.78
N LEU A 311 12.01 17.15 6.55
CA LEU A 311 11.17 18.14 5.91
C LEU A 311 10.76 17.61 4.52
N SER A 312 9.48 17.58 4.23
CA SER A 312 8.96 17.15 2.95
C SER A 312 7.99 18.17 2.36
N PHE A 313 8.17 18.45 1.08
CA PHE A 313 7.19 19.14 0.26
C PHE A 313 6.67 18.21 -0.81
N GLN A 314 5.37 18.08 -0.92
CA GLN A 314 4.72 17.20 -1.87
C GLN A 314 3.60 17.94 -2.60
N GLU A 315 3.47 17.67 -3.88
CA GLU A 315 2.38 18.17 -4.70
C GLU A 315 1.86 17.07 -5.60
N GLN A 316 0.54 16.95 -5.66
CA GLN A 316 -0.15 16.09 -6.61
C GLN A 316 -1.19 16.91 -7.37
N SER A 317 -1.20 16.80 -8.69
CA SER A 317 -2.20 17.41 -9.55
C SER A 317 -2.84 16.35 -10.45
N LYS A 318 -4.14 16.49 -10.67
CA LYS A 318 -4.91 15.64 -11.57
C LYS A 318 -5.62 16.49 -12.60
N ASP A 319 -5.36 16.16 -13.86
CA ASP A 319 -5.96 16.79 -15.03
C ASP A 319 -6.88 15.81 -15.73
N LEU A 320 -7.98 16.30 -16.26
CA LEU A 320 -8.88 15.57 -17.12
C LEU A 320 -8.93 16.26 -18.50
N GLU A 321 -8.65 15.48 -19.53
CA GLU A 321 -8.91 15.84 -20.91
C GLU A 321 -10.12 15.05 -21.40
N ARG A 322 -11.19 15.74 -21.79
CA ARG A 322 -12.43 15.17 -22.34
C ARG A 322 -12.62 15.67 -23.74
N PHE A 323 -12.95 14.79 -24.66
CA PHE A 323 -13.14 15.13 -26.06
C PHE A 323 -14.17 14.24 -26.75
N THR A 324 -14.78 14.75 -27.81
CA THR A 324 -15.58 13.95 -28.74
C THR A 324 -14.64 13.30 -29.76
N TYR A 325 -14.59 11.97 -29.77
CA TYR A 325 -13.80 11.23 -30.76
C TYR A 325 -14.69 10.80 -31.93
N ARG A 326 -14.36 11.24 -33.16
CA ARG A 326 -15.02 10.82 -34.39
C ARG A 326 -14.44 9.51 -34.85
N ILE A 327 -15.24 8.44 -34.83
CA ILE A 327 -14.74 7.08 -35.05
C ILE A 327 -14.23 6.85 -36.44
N VAL A 328 -14.89 7.43 -37.47
CA VAL A 328 -14.54 7.23 -38.87
C VAL A 328 -13.32 8.07 -39.28
N SER A 329 -13.31 9.36 -38.92
CA SER A 329 -12.18 10.25 -39.26
C SER A 329 -11.00 10.14 -38.31
N GLN A 330 -11.19 9.48 -37.13
CA GLN A 330 -10.20 9.36 -36.07
C GLN A 330 -9.74 10.72 -35.51
N GLU A 331 -10.62 11.71 -35.52
CA GLU A 331 -10.32 13.06 -35.05
C GLU A 331 -10.92 13.34 -33.69
N LYS A 332 -10.20 14.16 -32.91
CA LYS A 332 -10.66 14.69 -31.63
C LYS A 332 -11.30 16.07 -31.83
N GLU A 333 -12.54 16.23 -31.39
CA GLU A 333 -13.29 17.48 -31.39
C GLU A 333 -13.70 17.88 -29.97
N ASN A 334 -14.08 19.15 -29.80
CA ASN A 334 -14.61 19.68 -28.54
C ASN A 334 -13.71 19.37 -27.34
N ILE A 335 -12.40 19.45 -27.52
CA ILE A 335 -11.42 19.12 -26.47
C ILE A 335 -11.57 20.13 -25.35
N LYS A 336 -11.85 19.58 -24.15
CA LYS A 336 -11.84 20.32 -22.87
C LYS A 336 -10.78 19.71 -21.99
N LYS A 337 -9.85 20.51 -21.50
CA LYS A 337 -8.78 20.09 -20.60
C LYS A 337 -8.71 21.03 -19.41
N GLY A 338 -8.56 20.47 -18.22
CA GLY A 338 -8.40 21.25 -17.01
C GLY A 338 -8.05 20.40 -15.80
N GLN A 339 -7.45 21.05 -14.83
CA GLN A 339 -7.19 20.46 -13.52
C GLN A 339 -8.52 20.35 -12.75
N TYR A 340 -8.81 19.15 -12.25
CA TYR A 340 -10.03 18.93 -11.47
C TYR A 340 -9.72 18.65 -10.00
N GLN A 341 -8.46 18.34 -9.66
CA GLN A 341 -8.04 18.08 -8.29
C GLN A 341 -6.56 18.41 -8.11
N SER A 342 -6.20 18.96 -6.97
CA SER A 342 -4.81 19.08 -6.53
C SER A 342 -4.70 18.98 -5.01
N ARG A 343 -3.53 18.52 -4.56
CA ARG A 343 -3.14 18.47 -3.15
C ARG A 343 -1.69 18.90 -3.02
N ARG A 344 -1.43 19.74 -2.02
CA ARG A 344 -0.08 20.14 -1.62
C ARG A 344 0.08 19.89 -0.15
N ALA A 345 1.23 19.38 0.26
CA ALA A 345 1.54 19.18 1.67
C ALA A 345 2.96 19.63 1.98
N LEU A 346 3.09 20.45 3.00
CA LEU A 346 4.34 20.69 3.70
C LEU A 346 4.29 19.87 5.00
N PHE A 347 5.25 18.99 5.16
CA PHE A 347 5.36 18.08 6.29
C PHE A 347 6.73 18.21 6.94
N SER A 348 6.75 18.39 8.26
CA SER A 348 7.97 18.35 9.04
C SER A 348 7.80 17.42 10.23
N ARG A 349 8.78 16.57 10.46
CA ARG A 349 8.81 15.67 11.60
C ARG A 349 10.20 15.65 12.20
N GLY A 350 10.27 15.78 13.53
CA GLY A 350 11.50 15.66 14.30
C GLY A 350 11.34 14.72 15.47
N THR A 351 12.36 13.90 15.72
CA THR A 351 12.49 13.09 16.93
C THR A 351 13.84 13.36 17.58
N PHE A 352 13.84 13.47 18.90
CA PHE A 352 15.00 13.70 19.75
C PHE A 352 15.04 12.59 20.80
N SER A 353 15.97 11.67 20.64
CA SER A 353 16.11 10.48 21.49
C SER A 353 17.26 10.64 22.48
N ASN A 354 17.33 9.76 23.45
CA ASN A 354 18.38 9.79 24.49
C ASN A 354 18.37 11.06 25.36
N ILE A 355 17.23 11.77 25.46
CA ILE A 355 17.07 12.94 26.33
C ILE A 355 17.29 12.55 27.79
N ILE A 356 16.71 11.44 28.18
CA ILE A 356 17.06 10.70 29.40
C ILE A 356 17.55 9.35 28.88
N ASN A 357 18.81 9.05 29.09
CA ASN A 357 19.42 7.80 28.66
C ASN A 357 20.17 7.17 29.83
N THR A 358 19.53 6.25 30.50
CA THR A 358 20.09 5.44 31.56
C THR A 358 20.15 3.97 31.14
N ASN A 359 20.71 3.09 31.96
CA ASN A 359 20.72 1.66 31.72
C ASN A 359 19.30 1.06 31.60
N THR A 360 18.29 1.73 32.16
CA THR A 360 16.91 1.25 32.24
C THR A 360 15.92 2.09 31.45
N THR A 361 16.22 3.34 31.15
CA THR A 361 15.25 4.29 30.58
C THR A 361 15.84 5.07 29.43
N ASN A 362 15.13 5.13 28.31
CA ASN A 362 15.42 6.00 27.19
C ASN A 362 14.16 6.82 26.85
N LEU A 363 14.27 8.14 26.90
CA LEU A 363 13.19 9.08 26.59
C LEU A 363 13.40 9.71 25.22
N GLN A 364 12.37 9.67 24.38
CA GLN A 364 12.26 10.39 23.13
C GLN A 364 11.14 11.41 23.17
N LEU A 365 11.43 12.63 22.71
CA LEU A 365 10.44 13.65 22.38
C LEU A 365 10.35 13.81 20.87
N GLY A 366 9.20 14.22 20.37
CA GLY A 366 9.05 14.48 18.95
C GLY A 366 7.95 15.46 18.64
N TYR A 367 7.99 15.95 17.41
CA TYR A 367 6.96 16.79 16.83
C TYR A 367 6.61 16.32 15.41
N GLU A 368 5.42 16.70 14.96
CA GLU A 368 4.96 16.53 13.59
C GLU A 368 4.12 17.74 13.21
N LEU A 369 4.50 18.43 12.14
CA LEU A 369 3.83 19.62 11.63
C LEU A 369 3.37 19.33 10.21
N ILE A 370 2.07 19.46 9.99
CA ILE A 370 1.42 19.22 8.71
C ILE A 370 0.71 20.50 8.29
N ASN A 371 0.91 20.89 7.03
CA ASN A 371 0.14 21.92 6.38
C ASN A 371 -0.27 21.39 5.01
N GLU A 372 -1.54 21.07 4.87
CA GLU A 372 -2.13 20.58 3.63
C GLU A 372 -3.05 21.62 3.00
N TYR A 373 -2.95 21.74 1.69
CA TYR A 373 -3.82 22.55 0.87
C TYR A 373 -4.43 21.68 -0.23
N GLY A 374 -5.75 21.72 -0.37
CA GLY A 374 -6.50 20.94 -1.33
C GLY A 374 -7.42 21.78 -2.19
N LEU A 375 -7.50 21.43 -3.47
CA LEU A 375 -8.42 22.00 -4.44
C LEU A 375 -9.23 20.89 -5.09
N GLY A 376 -10.54 21.10 -5.21
CA GLY A 376 -11.46 20.21 -5.90
C GLY A 376 -11.99 19.05 -5.07
N SER A 377 -12.95 18.33 -5.60
CA SER A 377 -13.51 17.11 -5.07
C SER A 377 -13.06 15.92 -5.91
N SER A 378 -12.89 14.76 -5.30
CA SER A 378 -12.53 13.52 -6.00
C SER A 378 -13.61 13.08 -7.00
N LEU A 379 -14.85 13.46 -6.80
CA LEU A 379 -16.00 13.03 -7.58
C LEU A 379 -16.55 14.11 -8.52
N ALA A 380 -16.23 15.40 -8.30
CA ALA A 380 -16.69 16.46 -9.17
C ALA A 380 -15.95 16.46 -10.52
N ILE A 381 -16.44 15.68 -11.46
CA ILE A 381 -15.95 15.67 -12.85
C ILE A 381 -16.72 16.71 -13.66
N VAL A 382 -16.89 17.89 -13.16
CA VAL A 382 -17.44 19.00 -13.94
C VAL A 382 -16.28 19.85 -14.41
N ILE A 383 -15.75 19.55 -15.60
CA ILE A 383 -14.84 20.44 -16.30
C ILE A 383 -15.68 21.39 -17.11
N GLY A 384 -15.69 22.63 -16.71
CA GLY A 384 -16.39 23.70 -17.41
C GLY A 384 -16.63 24.90 -16.51
N PRO A 385 -17.02 26.05 -17.08
CA PRO A 385 -17.42 27.21 -16.29
C PRO A 385 -18.63 26.83 -15.42
N GLY A 386 -18.48 26.86 -14.09
CA GLY A 386 -19.54 26.54 -13.12
C GLY A 386 -19.24 25.35 -12.21
N ALA A 387 -18.08 24.72 -12.27
CA ALA A 387 -17.67 23.74 -11.27
C ALA A 387 -17.25 24.47 -10.00
N ASP A 388 -18.01 24.30 -8.93
CA ASP A 388 -17.64 24.82 -7.61
C ASP A 388 -16.53 23.94 -7.01
N LEU A 389 -15.28 24.28 -7.31
CA LEU A 389 -14.13 23.65 -6.71
C LEU A 389 -13.98 24.11 -5.27
N VAL A 390 -14.02 23.18 -4.34
CA VAL A 390 -13.80 23.46 -2.93
C VAL A 390 -12.30 23.61 -2.66
N THR A 391 -11.92 24.72 -2.06
CA THR A 391 -10.55 24.98 -1.63
C THR A 391 -10.48 24.92 -0.12
N GLN A 392 -9.68 24.03 0.42
CA GLN A 392 -9.57 23.82 1.86
C GLN A 392 -8.12 23.69 2.31
N GLN A 393 -7.88 24.07 3.56
CA GLN A 393 -6.59 24.02 4.20
C GLN A 393 -6.71 23.31 5.55
N LEU A 394 -5.83 22.32 5.77
CA LEU A 394 -5.71 21.58 7.02
C LEU A 394 -4.33 21.83 7.63
N TYR A 395 -4.32 22.36 8.86
CA TYR A 395 -3.12 22.40 9.70
C TYR A 395 -3.26 21.36 10.80
N ASN A 396 -2.19 20.62 11.05
CA ASN A 396 -2.10 19.72 12.18
C ASN A 396 -0.71 19.83 12.83
N TYR A 397 -0.68 20.17 14.11
CA TYR A 397 0.53 20.36 14.90
C TYR A 397 0.51 19.42 16.08
N ASP A 398 1.45 18.51 16.10
CA ASP A 398 1.49 17.42 17.06
C ASP A 398 2.79 17.42 17.84
N PHE A 399 2.68 17.12 19.13
CA PHE A 399 3.82 16.90 20.01
C PHE A 399 3.64 15.59 20.74
N PHE A 400 4.69 14.78 20.81
CA PHE A 400 4.63 13.49 21.46
C PHE A 400 5.87 13.19 22.29
N ALA A 401 5.67 12.32 23.29
CA ALA A 401 6.70 11.76 24.11
C ALA A 401 6.50 10.24 24.21
N THR A 402 7.59 9.50 24.19
CA THR A 402 7.60 8.06 24.42
C THR A 402 8.87 7.65 25.16
N SER A 403 8.78 6.67 26.04
CA SER A 403 9.93 6.19 26.79
C SER A 403 10.04 4.68 26.76
N GLU A 404 11.21 4.14 26.46
CA GLU A 404 11.50 2.73 26.69
C GLU A 404 12.06 2.54 28.09
N ILE A 405 11.38 1.67 28.87
CA ILE A 405 11.69 1.42 30.26
C ILE A 405 11.96 -0.09 30.43
N LYS A 406 13.19 -0.46 30.77
CA LYS A 406 13.56 -1.83 31.13
C LYS A 406 13.33 -2.03 32.61
N ILE A 407 12.27 -2.72 32.98
CA ILE A 407 11.94 -3.05 34.39
C ILE A 407 12.94 -4.09 34.92
N ASN A 408 13.24 -5.08 34.07
CA ASN A 408 14.28 -6.10 34.34
C ASN A 408 14.83 -6.61 32.98
N LYS A 409 15.62 -7.69 33.02
CA LYS A 409 16.19 -8.28 31.79
C LYS A 409 15.16 -8.90 30.85
N GLU A 410 14.05 -9.34 31.41
CA GLU A 410 13.00 -10.04 30.65
C GLU A 410 11.80 -9.15 30.32
N PHE A 411 11.57 -8.04 31.05
CA PHE A 411 10.37 -7.23 30.92
C PHE A 411 10.71 -5.76 30.60
N SER A 412 10.16 -5.27 29.50
CA SER A 412 10.29 -3.89 29.05
C SER A 412 8.92 -3.29 28.73
N LEU A 413 8.74 -2.01 29.05
CA LEU A 413 7.54 -1.22 28.78
C LEU A 413 7.88 -0.02 27.90
N ARG A 414 6.89 0.42 27.14
CA ARG A 414 6.98 1.62 26.34
C ARG A 414 5.68 2.43 26.39
N PRO A 415 5.50 3.28 27.42
CA PRO A 415 4.42 4.27 27.46
C PRO A 415 4.68 5.39 26.45
N GLY A 416 3.60 5.97 25.92
CA GLY A 416 3.67 7.14 25.07
C GLY A 416 2.39 7.95 25.09
N GLY A 417 2.53 9.25 24.84
CA GLY A 417 1.44 10.19 24.72
C GLY A 417 1.69 11.20 23.61
N ARG A 418 0.63 11.64 22.93
CA ARG A 418 0.62 12.66 21.90
C ARG A 418 -0.53 13.61 22.10
N VAL A 419 -0.28 14.89 21.86
CA VAL A 419 -1.28 15.96 21.79
C VAL A 419 -1.30 16.48 20.37
N SER A 420 -2.49 16.57 19.78
CA SER A 420 -2.71 16.97 18.39
C SER A 420 -3.62 18.20 18.33
N PHE A 421 -3.12 19.27 17.71
CA PHE A 421 -3.84 20.52 17.48
C PHE A 421 -4.16 20.68 16.00
N SER A 422 -5.42 20.90 15.67
CA SER A 422 -5.89 21.08 14.30
C SER A 422 -6.71 22.36 14.17
N ASN A 423 -6.75 22.92 12.97
CA ASN A 423 -7.66 24.04 12.67
C ASN A 423 -9.12 23.60 12.45
N LEU A 424 -9.35 22.31 12.15
CA LEU A 424 -10.70 21.78 11.86
C LEU A 424 -11.30 21.01 13.04
N PHE A 425 -10.48 20.37 13.87
CA PHE A 425 -10.95 19.47 14.91
C PHE A 425 -10.52 19.92 16.31
N LYS A 426 -11.27 19.50 17.31
CA LYS A 426 -10.89 19.72 18.71
C LYS A 426 -9.54 19.06 19.01
N THR A 427 -8.81 19.60 19.98
CA THR A 427 -7.54 19.02 20.46
C THR A 427 -7.75 17.56 20.84
N GLN A 428 -6.90 16.67 20.30
CA GLN A 428 -6.96 15.24 20.56
C GLN A 428 -5.79 14.80 21.43
N PHE A 429 -6.06 13.83 22.32
CA PHE A 429 -5.07 13.16 23.13
C PHE A 429 -4.99 11.70 22.70
N ILE A 430 -3.81 11.24 22.34
CA ILE A 430 -3.54 9.88 21.88
C ILE A 430 -2.58 9.23 22.86
N GLY A 431 -2.93 8.07 23.40
CA GLY A 431 -2.11 7.31 24.33
C GLY A 431 -1.76 5.95 23.79
N SER A 432 -0.61 5.41 24.19
CA SER A 432 -0.25 4.02 23.93
C SER A 432 0.64 3.44 25.03
N LEU A 433 0.52 2.14 25.23
CA LEU A 433 1.39 1.32 26.07
C LEU A 433 1.79 0.08 25.32
N SER A 434 3.09 -0.10 25.07
CA SER A 434 3.62 -1.34 24.52
C SER A 434 4.43 -2.06 25.59
N ALA A 435 4.39 -3.39 25.57
CA ALA A 435 5.11 -4.24 26.51
C ALA A 435 5.76 -5.40 25.77
N LYS A 436 6.93 -5.81 26.25
CA LYS A 436 7.63 -7.01 25.82
C LYS A 436 8.04 -7.82 27.03
N GLN A 437 7.66 -9.09 27.08
CA GLN A 437 8.07 -10.08 28.06
C GLN A 437 8.83 -11.21 27.37
N ILE A 438 10.07 -11.42 27.77
CA ILE A 438 10.83 -12.62 27.42
C ILE A 438 10.41 -13.68 28.45
N ILE A 439 9.75 -14.74 27.99
CA ILE A 439 9.27 -15.85 28.86
C ILE A 439 10.38 -16.87 29.03
N SER A 440 11.17 -17.11 27.99
CA SER A 440 12.36 -17.95 27.99
C SER A 440 13.25 -17.56 26.79
N GLU A 441 14.41 -18.18 26.63
CA GLU A 441 15.33 -17.93 25.52
C GLU A 441 14.65 -18.01 24.13
N ASN A 442 13.62 -18.84 24.01
CA ASN A 442 12.93 -19.12 22.76
C ASN A 442 11.53 -18.51 22.66
N TRP A 443 10.96 -18.03 23.77
CA TRP A 443 9.60 -17.54 23.82
C TRP A 443 9.55 -16.07 24.25
N GLU A 444 8.82 -15.26 23.50
CA GLU A 444 8.54 -13.86 23.84
C GLU A 444 7.06 -13.52 23.60
N LEU A 445 6.53 -12.68 24.47
CA LEU A 445 5.21 -12.07 24.35
C LEU A 445 5.37 -10.57 24.14
N ARG A 446 4.65 -10.01 23.17
CA ARG A 446 4.56 -8.57 22.94
C ARG A 446 3.10 -8.14 22.97
N ALA A 447 2.84 -6.98 23.54
CA ALA A 447 1.51 -6.39 23.62
C ALA A 447 1.58 -4.93 23.22
N ILE A 448 0.57 -4.46 22.49
CA ILE A 448 0.37 -3.05 22.15
C ILE A 448 -1.08 -2.71 22.47
N LEU A 449 -1.26 -1.71 23.32
CA LEU A 449 -2.54 -1.09 23.65
C LEU A 449 -2.45 0.38 23.28
N GLY A 450 -3.40 0.91 22.53
CA GLY A 450 -3.38 2.32 22.15
C GLY A 450 -4.72 2.86 21.72
N SER A 451 -4.82 4.18 21.65
CA SER A 451 -5.97 4.86 21.11
C SER A 451 -6.11 4.60 19.62
N ALA A 452 -7.32 4.35 19.17
CA ALA A 452 -7.71 4.18 17.77
C ALA A 452 -8.40 5.45 17.25
N ASN A 453 -7.60 6.51 17.04
CA ASN A 453 -8.11 7.78 16.56
C ASN A 453 -7.94 7.91 15.04
N ARG A 454 -8.98 8.38 14.36
CA ARG A 454 -8.93 8.72 12.93
C ARG A 454 -9.58 10.08 12.69
N THR A 455 -8.91 10.94 11.94
CA THR A 455 -9.49 12.20 11.48
C THR A 455 -10.15 12.03 10.12
N PRO A 456 -11.28 12.74 9.86
CA PRO A 456 -11.89 12.79 8.54
C PRO A 456 -10.90 13.25 7.47
N ASN A 457 -10.98 12.68 6.27
CA ASN A 457 -10.18 13.09 5.14
C ASN A 457 -10.90 14.13 4.25
N TYR A 458 -10.22 14.66 3.22
CA TYR A 458 -10.77 15.69 2.34
C TYR A 458 -12.06 15.26 1.63
N ASN A 459 -12.16 14.01 1.22
CA ASN A 459 -13.33 13.51 0.51
C ASN A 459 -14.53 13.38 1.45
N GLU A 460 -14.31 12.88 2.66
CA GLU A 460 -15.37 12.76 3.66
C GLU A 460 -15.94 14.12 4.08
N LEU A 461 -15.09 15.14 4.13
CA LEU A 461 -15.50 16.50 4.49
C LEU A 461 -16.14 17.27 3.33
N TYR A 462 -15.60 17.15 2.10
CA TYR A 462 -15.86 18.11 1.04
C TYR A 462 -16.23 17.50 -0.31
N THR A 463 -16.50 16.20 -0.39
CA THR A 463 -17.06 15.62 -1.61
C THR A 463 -18.38 16.27 -1.96
N PHE A 464 -18.53 16.65 -3.23
CA PHE A 464 -19.78 17.10 -3.80
C PHE A 464 -19.94 16.49 -5.19
N PHE A 465 -20.78 15.44 -5.26
CA PHE A 465 -21.08 14.76 -6.51
C PHE A 465 -22.61 14.68 -6.64
N VAL A 466 -23.17 15.77 -7.14
CA VAL A 466 -24.61 15.93 -7.30
C VAL A 466 -24.91 16.17 -8.79
N ASP A 467 -25.64 15.25 -9.40
CA ASP A 467 -26.15 15.35 -10.76
C ASP A 467 -27.57 14.80 -10.84
N VAL A 468 -28.13 14.63 -12.04
CA VAL A 468 -29.51 14.13 -12.23
C VAL A 468 -29.72 12.72 -11.64
N ASN A 469 -28.64 11.94 -11.47
CA ASN A 469 -28.68 10.54 -11.05
C ASN A 469 -27.96 10.27 -9.73
N HIS A 470 -27.17 11.22 -9.21
CA HIS A 470 -26.31 11.04 -8.05
C HIS A 470 -26.44 12.22 -7.11
N ASP A 471 -26.54 11.93 -5.83
CA ASP A 471 -26.42 12.90 -4.75
C ASP A 471 -25.54 12.30 -3.66
N VAL A 472 -24.23 12.58 -3.74
CA VAL A 472 -23.22 12.13 -2.77
C VAL A 472 -22.50 13.35 -2.22
N GLN A 473 -22.62 13.59 -0.94
CA GLN A 473 -22.09 14.78 -0.28
C GLN A 473 -21.16 14.43 0.87
N GLY A 474 -20.10 15.24 1.02
CA GLY A 474 -19.28 15.30 2.21
C GLY A 474 -20.04 15.94 3.37
N ASN A 475 -19.44 15.85 4.56
CA ASN A 475 -19.98 16.47 5.75
C ASN A 475 -18.87 17.21 6.51
N PRO A 476 -18.83 18.55 6.46
CA PRO A 476 -17.83 19.34 7.21
C PRO A 476 -17.95 19.24 8.73
N ASP A 477 -19.09 18.77 9.24
CA ASP A 477 -19.39 18.66 10.67
C ASP A 477 -19.01 17.30 11.26
N LEU A 478 -18.27 16.46 10.53
CA LEU A 478 -17.80 15.16 11.01
C LEU A 478 -16.86 15.32 12.22
N ASP A 479 -17.14 14.54 13.26
CA ASP A 479 -16.23 14.37 14.38
C ASP A 479 -15.16 13.31 14.07
N PRO A 480 -13.92 13.44 14.61
CA PRO A 480 -12.91 12.41 14.55
C PRO A 480 -13.37 11.14 15.27
N GLU A 481 -13.09 10.00 14.65
CA GLU A 481 -13.32 8.69 15.25
C GLU A 481 -12.40 8.46 16.46
N GLN A 482 -12.90 7.75 17.44
CA GLN A 482 -12.18 7.40 18.66
C GLN A 482 -12.33 5.90 18.95
N GLY A 483 -11.40 5.36 19.71
CA GLY A 483 -11.51 3.98 20.10
C GLY A 483 -10.25 3.39 20.73
N LEU A 484 -10.27 2.06 20.81
CA LEU A 484 -9.23 1.25 21.40
C LEU A 484 -8.70 0.24 20.41
N SER A 485 -7.39 0.10 20.34
CA SER A 485 -6.69 -0.91 19.53
C SER A 485 -5.78 -1.74 20.42
N VAL A 486 -5.96 -3.06 20.41
CA VAL A 486 -5.16 -4.02 21.18
C VAL A 486 -4.59 -5.07 20.26
N PHE A 487 -3.28 -5.31 20.38
CA PHE A 487 -2.58 -6.40 19.70
C PHE A 487 -1.73 -7.18 20.70
N LEU A 488 -1.76 -8.51 20.59
CA LEU A 488 -0.92 -9.44 21.36
C LEU A 488 -0.19 -10.36 20.39
N HIS A 489 1.10 -10.58 20.59
CA HIS A 489 1.93 -11.43 19.75
C HIS A 489 2.75 -12.38 20.60
N LEU A 490 2.45 -13.67 20.52
CA LEU A 490 3.26 -14.73 21.13
C LEU A 490 4.18 -15.34 20.07
N LYS A 491 5.48 -15.30 20.31
CA LYS A 491 6.49 -15.75 19.36
C LYS A 491 7.35 -16.85 19.95
N LYS A 492 7.70 -17.82 19.09
CA LYS A 492 8.65 -18.88 19.40
C LYS A 492 9.71 -18.98 18.32
N LYS A 493 10.98 -19.01 18.71
CA LYS A 493 12.11 -19.31 17.83
C LYS A 493 12.68 -20.68 18.24
N SER A 494 12.98 -21.54 17.27
CA SER A 494 13.59 -22.84 17.55
C SER A 494 14.67 -23.10 16.50
N ALA A 495 15.78 -23.66 16.95
CA ALA A 495 16.86 -24.14 16.11
C ALA A 495 17.09 -25.63 16.42
N LEU A 496 16.96 -26.48 15.42
CA LEU A 496 17.07 -27.93 15.51
C LEU A 496 18.17 -28.43 14.56
N TYR A 497 18.66 -29.66 14.78
CA TYR A 497 19.72 -30.25 13.97
C TYR A 497 20.97 -29.35 13.82
N ASP A 498 21.54 -28.93 14.96
CA ASP A 498 22.70 -28.02 15.04
C ASP A 498 22.50 -26.69 14.26
N GLY A 499 21.28 -26.17 14.31
CA GLY A 499 20.92 -24.91 13.66
C GLY A 499 20.63 -24.99 12.16
N ARG A 500 20.66 -26.17 11.55
CA ARG A 500 20.31 -26.37 10.13
C ARG A 500 18.83 -26.15 9.83
N LEU A 501 17.95 -26.47 10.82
CA LEU A 501 16.53 -26.19 10.74
C LEU A 501 16.19 -25.06 11.72
N LYS A 502 15.79 -23.91 11.18
CA LYS A 502 15.33 -22.76 11.99
C LYS A 502 13.83 -22.59 11.79
N LEU A 503 13.11 -22.53 12.89
CA LEU A 503 11.66 -22.33 12.92
C LEU A 503 11.36 -21.01 13.64
N LYS A 504 10.49 -20.19 13.05
CA LYS A 504 9.90 -19.02 13.69
C LYS A 504 8.39 -19.17 13.64
N ASN A 505 7.75 -19.17 14.78
CA ASN A 505 6.30 -19.28 14.91
C ASN A 505 5.78 -18.02 15.61
N LYS A 506 4.70 -17.47 15.14
CA LYS A 506 4.00 -16.33 15.73
C LYS A 506 2.50 -16.62 15.74
N VAL A 507 1.88 -16.43 16.90
CA VAL A 507 0.42 -16.37 17.04
C VAL A 507 0.07 -14.99 17.56
N SER A 508 -0.92 -14.35 16.93
CA SER A 508 -1.32 -13.00 17.28
C SER A 508 -2.83 -12.91 17.45
N LEU A 509 -3.23 -12.04 18.36
CA LEU A 509 -4.61 -11.64 18.59
C LEU A 509 -4.72 -10.14 18.39
N ASN A 510 -5.79 -9.68 17.75
CA ASN A 510 -6.13 -8.28 17.68
C ASN A 510 -7.58 -8.02 18.07
N TYR A 511 -7.81 -6.89 18.71
CA TYR A 511 -9.14 -6.36 19.01
C TYR A 511 -9.16 -4.85 18.74
N LEU A 512 -10.18 -4.40 18.06
CA LEU A 512 -10.43 -3.01 17.74
C LEU A 512 -11.88 -2.68 18.13
N ASP A 513 -12.05 -1.53 18.78
CA ASP A 513 -13.36 -0.97 19.14
C ASP A 513 -13.34 0.51 18.80
N ILE A 514 -14.11 0.91 17.80
CA ILE A 514 -14.11 2.25 17.22
C ILE A 514 -15.53 2.81 17.36
N THR A 515 -15.63 3.98 17.98
CA THR A 515 -16.85 4.79 18.08
C THR A 515 -16.80 5.95 17.11
N ASP A 516 -17.95 6.49 16.76
CA ASP A 516 -18.09 7.62 15.82
C ASP A 516 -17.46 7.33 14.45
N ARG A 517 -17.48 6.06 14.01
CA ARG A 517 -16.92 5.67 12.73
C ARG A 517 -17.58 6.43 11.59
N ILE A 518 -16.77 6.94 10.66
CA ILE A 518 -17.24 7.70 9.50
C ILE A 518 -17.63 6.73 8.38
N GLU A 519 -18.87 6.82 7.93
CA GLU A 519 -19.43 5.99 6.87
C GLU A 519 -20.27 6.83 5.92
N LEU A 520 -20.32 6.42 4.65
CA LEU A 520 -21.24 6.98 3.68
C LEU A 520 -22.60 6.29 3.84
N ILE A 521 -23.61 7.02 4.31
CA ILE A 521 -24.95 6.50 4.58
C ILE A 521 -26.00 7.19 3.70
N VAL A 522 -27.15 6.53 3.50
CA VAL A 522 -28.31 7.11 2.84
C VAL A 522 -29.00 8.08 3.78
N VAL A 523 -29.08 9.36 3.40
CA VAL A 523 -29.75 10.41 4.20
C VAL A 523 -31.15 10.75 3.66
N ASN A 524 -31.42 10.45 2.40
CA ASN A 524 -32.74 10.61 1.80
C ASN A 524 -32.99 9.50 0.76
N GLN A 525 -34.20 8.94 0.77
CA GLN A 525 -34.58 7.85 -0.14
C GLN A 525 -35.29 8.33 -1.42
N SER A 526 -35.84 9.53 -1.41
CA SER A 526 -36.56 10.06 -2.58
C SER A 526 -36.47 11.60 -2.62
N PRO A 527 -35.58 12.16 -3.44
CA PRO A 527 -34.55 11.50 -4.26
C PRO A 527 -33.48 10.81 -3.40
N LEU A 528 -32.85 9.78 -3.94
CA LEU A 528 -31.80 9.05 -3.23
C LEU A 528 -30.56 9.93 -3.01
N ALA A 529 -30.21 10.18 -1.75
CA ALA A 529 -29.07 11.00 -1.37
C ALA A 529 -28.19 10.31 -0.32
N PHE A 530 -26.89 10.45 -0.50
CA PHE A 530 -25.86 9.88 0.39
C PHE A 530 -25.05 10.99 1.03
N GLN A 531 -24.71 10.83 2.30
CA GLN A 531 -23.80 11.74 3.02
C GLN A 531 -22.90 10.96 3.96
N TYR A 532 -21.67 11.46 4.16
CA TYR A 532 -20.79 10.95 5.21
C TYR A 532 -21.29 11.37 6.58
N ASN A 533 -21.42 10.40 7.49
CA ASN A 533 -21.84 10.63 8.87
C ASN A 533 -21.07 9.72 9.84
N ASN A 534 -21.02 10.13 11.09
CA ASN A 534 -20.53 9.30 12.16
C ASN A 534 -21.58 8.23 12.54
N ILE A 535 -21.18 6.96 12.64
CA ILE A 535 -22.02 5.83 13.10
C ILE A 535 -21.58 5.38 14.50
N ASP A 536 -22.47 4.70 15.23
CA ASP A 536 -22.29 4.41 16.66
C ASP A 536 -21.08 3.56 16.98
N SER A 537 -20.87 2.43 16.33
CA SER A 537 -19.71 1.59 16.64
C SER A 537 -19.31 0.62 15.51
N PHE A 538 -18.03 0.32 15.51
CA PHE A 538 -17.42 -0.75 14.71
C PHE A 538 -16.45 -1.53 15.57
N LYS A 539 -16.54 -2.87 15.53
CA LYS A 539 -15.64 -3.76 16.25
C LYS A 539 -15.00 -4.75 15.30
N ALA A 540 -13.72 -5.02 15.52
CA ALA A 540 -13.02 -6.09 14.81
C ALA A 540 -12.19 -6.91 15.79
N LEU A 541 -12.19 -8.21 15.61
CA LEU A 541 -11.35 -9.12 16.36
C LEU A 541 -10.74 -10.15 15.43
N GLY A 542 -9.54 -10.62 15.75
CA GLY A 542 -8.85 -11.61 14.92
C GLY A 542 -7.85 -12.44 15.67
N ILE A 543 -7.66 -13.64 15.14
CA ILE A 543 -6.56 -14.53 15.51
C ILE A 543 -5.82 -14.92 14.25
N PHE A 544 -4.49 -14.83 14.27
CA PHE A 544 -3.68 -15.24 13.14
C PHE A 544 -2.36 -15.88 13.58
N SER A 545 -1.90 -16.82 12.76
CA SER A 545 -0.65 -17.54 12.95
C SER A 545 0.23 -17.36 11.73
N GLU A 546 1.49 -17.01 11.93
CA GLU A 546 2.51 -16.94 10.87
C GLU A 546 3.69 -17.81 11.27
N ASN A 547 4.16 -18.64 10.33
CA ASN A 547 5.21 -19.61 10.57
C ASN A 547 6.25 -19.53 9.46
N GLU A 548 7.53 -19.52 9.81
CA GLU A 548 8.65 -19.56 8.88
C GLU A 548 9.54 -20.75 9.18
N ILE A 549 9.91 -21.46 8.12
CA ILE A 549 10.82 -22.60 8.14
C ILE A 549 12.01 -22.27 7.23
N TYR A 550 13.20 -22.41 7.77
CA TYR A 550 14.45 -22.32 7.02
C TYR A 550 15.21 -23.64 7.19
N PHE A 551 15.40 -24.35 6.09
CA PHE A 551 16.15 -25.59 6.08
C PHE A 551 17.07 -25.64 4.86
N GLN A 552 18.39 -25.48 5.11
CA GLN A 552 19.39 -25.37 4.03
C GLN A 552 18.99 -24.32 2.99
N ASN A 553 18.77 -24.72 1.76
CA ASN A 553 18.37 -23.85 0.63
C ASN A 553 16.85 -23.71 0.48
N PHE A 554 16.07 -24.31 1.37
CA PHE A 554 14.62 -24.28 1.37
C PHE A 554 14.10 -23.26 2.38
N ARG A 555 13.15 -22.45 1.96
CA ARG A 555 12.41 -21.52 2.81
C ARG A 555 10.92 -21.68 2.59
N ALA A 556 10.17 -21.83 3.66
CA ALA A 556 8.72 -21.82 3.66
C ALA A 556 8.18 -20.77 4.64
N LYS A 557 7.16 -20.06 4.21
CA LYS A 557 6.34 -19.19 5.06
C LYS A 557 4.90 -19.61 4.88
N PHE A 558 4.17 -19.87 5.94
CA PHE A 558 2.76 -20.17 5.88
C PHE A 558 2.03 -19.52 7.04
N GLY A 559 0.79 -19.13 6.80
CA GLY A 559 -0.03 -18.48 7.78
C GLY A 559 -1.50 -18.74 7.59
N ALA A 560 -2.25 -18.59 8.67
CA ALA A 560 -3.71 -18.64 8.68
C ALA A 560 -4.25 -17.51 9.56
N SER A 561 -5.39 -16.95 9.20
CA SER A 561 -6.04 -15.82 9.86
C SER A 561 -7.54 -16.03 9.86
N LEU A 562 -8.17 -15.84 11.02
CA LEU A 562 -9.61 -15.70 11.17
C LEU A 562 -9.90 -14.32 11.72
N GLN A 563 -10.60 -13.49 10.92
CA GLN A 563 -10.94 -12.11 11.24
C GLN A 563 -12.45 -11.95 11.29
N GLY A 564 -12.98 -11.41 12.39
CA GLY A 564 -14.39 -11.11 12.58
C GLY A 564 -14.62 -9.59 12.64
N ILE A 565 -15.69 -9.11 12.05
CA ILE A 565 -16.14 -7.72 12.12
C ILE A 565 -17.58 -7.63 12.62
N SER A 566 -17.88 -6.61 13.40
CA SER A 566 -19.23 -6.23 13.84
C SER A 566 -19.42 -4.72 13.61
N LYS A 567 -20.63 -4.32 13.19
CA LYS A 567 -20.93 -2.92 12.84
C LYS A 567 -22.34 -2.56 13.35
N VAL A 568 -22.47 -1.42 14.01
CA VAL A 568 -23.74 -0.87 14.50
C VAL A 568 -23.90 0.55 13.95
N LEU A 569 -24.96 0.80 13.18
CA LEU A 569 -25.22 2.11 12.56
C LEU A 569 -25.77 3.12 13.56
N ASP A 570 -26.81 2.75 14.29
CA ASP A 570 -27.41 3.53 15.35
C ASP A 570 -28.09 2.61 16.38
N SER A 571 -28.44 3.19 17.53
CA SER A 571 -29.11 2.47 18.60
C SER A 571 -30.54 1.97 18.26
N ARG A 572 -31.09 2.37 17.11
CA ARG A 572 -32.42 2.00 16.62
C ARG A 572 -32.36 0.88 15.60
N SER A 573 -31.24 0.69 14.92
CA SER A 573 -31.04 -0.44 14.02
C SER A 573 -30.91 -1.72 14.84
N GLN A 574 -31.71 -2.73 14.57
CA GLN A 574 -31.55 -4.09 15.14
C GLN A 574 -30.33 -4.79 14.51
N SER A 575 -29.16 -4.14 14.51
CA SER A 575 -27.94 -4.84 14.24
C SER A 575 -27.61 -5.66 15.47
N ASN A 576 -27.75 -6.97 15.38
CA ASN A 576 -27.20 -7.87 16.36
C ASN A 576 -25.69 -7.57 16.43
N ASN A 577 -25.12 -7.49 17.64
CA ASN A 577 -23.66 -7.41 17.85
C ASN A 577 -22.91 -8.67 17.34
N ASP A 578 -23.44 -9.31 16.32
CA ASP A 578 -22.89 -10.52 15.73
C ASP A 578 -21.64 -10.22 14.93
N PHE A 579 -20.64 -11.08 15.05
CA PHE A 579 -19.43 -11.00 14.26
C PHE A 579 -19.55 -11.82 12.99
N LEU A 580 -19.20 -11.20 11.85
CA LEU A 580 -19.06 -11.87 10.57
C LEU A 580 -17.59 -12.24 10.37
N PHE A 581 -17.30 -13.53 10.18
CA PHE A 581 -15.93 -14.05 10.14
C PHE A 581 -15.44 -14.32 8.71
N ASN A 582 -14.18 -13.95 8.45
CA ASN A 582 -13.45 -14.21 7.21
C ASN A 582 -12.19 -15.01 7.53
N LEU A 583 -11.98 -16.11 6.78
CA LEU A 583 -10.80 -16.96 6.89
C LEU A 583 -9.82 -16.64 5.75
N GLN A 584 -8.54 -16.55 6.05
CA GLN A 584 -7.48 -16.46 5.05
C GLN A 584 -6.34 -17.39 5.41
N TYR A 585 -5.65 -17.93 4.40
CA TYR A 585 -4.37 -18.60 4.59
C TYR A 585 -3.46 -18.39 3.39
N ASN A 586 -2.15 -18.40 3.65
CA ASN A 586 -1.13 -18.26 2.63
C ASN A 586 0.00 -19.28 2.82
N CYS A 587 0.69 -19.59 1.72
CA CYS A 587 1.85 -20.46 1.72
C CYS A 587 2.84 -19.98 0.66
N ASN A 588 4.02 -19.53 1.08
CA ASN A 588 5.09 -19.07 0.21
C ASN A 588 6.28 -20.01 0.35
N LEU A 589 6.66 -20.67 -0.73
CA LEU A 589 7.76 -21.63 -0.77
C LEU A 589 8.86 -21.10 -1.68
N SER A 590 10.12 -21.31 -1.29
CA SER A 590 11.27 -20.98 -2.14
C SER A 590 12.37 -22.02 -1.96
N TYR A 591 12.97 -22.44 -3.07
CA TYR A 591 14.10 -23.34 -3.09
C TYR A 591 15.21 -22.77 -3.99
N TYR A 592 16.39 -22.60 -3.44
CA TYR A 592 17.58 -22.22 -4.19
C TYR A 592 18.37 -23.47 -4.56
N ALA A 593 18.61 -23.69 -5.85
CA ALA A 593 19.40 -24.77 -6.40
C ALA A 593 20.83 -24.29 -6.74
N PRO A 594 21.82 -24.48 -5.85
CA PRO A 594 23.16 -23.88 -6.00
C PRO A 594 23.88 -24.33 -7.27
N LYS A 595 23.69 -25.62 -7.64
CA LYS A 595 24.32 -26.21 -8.85
C LYS A 595 23.95 -25.47 -10.14
N PHE A 596 22.74 -24.88 -10.18
CA PHE A 596 22.20 -24.22 -11.37
C PHE A 596 22.13 -22.70 -11.19
N ASP A 597 22.48 -22.17 -10.01
CA ASP A 597 22.28 -20.78 -9.60
C ASP A 597 20.85 -20.31 -9.91
N THR A 598 19.87 -21.13 -9.49
CA THR A 598 18.45 -20.96 -9.84
C THR A 598 17.59 -21.00 -8.60
N THR A 599 16.69 -20.03 -8.45
CA THR A 599 15.68 -19.98 -7.39
C THR A 599 14.31 -20.28 -7.97
N TYR A 600 13.60 -21.21 -7.37
CA TYR A 600 12.20 -21.55 -7.66
C TYR A 600 11.34 -21.01 -6.52
N SER A 601 10.24 -20.32 -6.83
CA SER A 601 9.34 -19.81 -5.80
C SER A 601 7.88 -20.00 -6.18
N ILE A 602 7.05 -20.26 -5.16
CA ILE A 602 5.60 -20.44 -5.26
C ILE A 602 4.97 -19.55 -4.19
N PHE A 603 3.94 -18.78 -4.56
CA PHE A 603 3.19 -17.90 -3.68
C PHE A 603 1.71 -18.24 -3.81
N PHE A 604 1.16 -18.80 -2.76
CA PHE A 604 -0.24 -19.20 -2.68
C PHE A 604 -0.98 -18.39 -1.61
N LYS A 605 -2.17 -17.94 -1.93
CA LYS A 605 -3.09 -17.31 -0.99
C LYS A 605 -4.51 -17.78 -1.24
N HIS A 606 -5.20 -18.15 -0.17
CA HIS A 606 -6.63 -18.42 -0.18
C HIS A 606 -7.35 -17.38 0.65
N ILE A 607 -8.41 -16.82 0.09
CA ILE A 607 -9.35 -15.95 0.78
C ILE A 607 -10.66 -16.72 0.85
N GLY A 608 -11.08 -17.08 2.06
CA GLY A 608 -12.31 -17.82 2.31
C GLY A 608 -13.53 -16.96 2.00
N LYS A 609 -14.71 -17.50 2.25
CA LYS A 609 -15.96 -16.79 2.08
C LYS A 609 -15.91 -15.50 2.91
N GLN A 610 -15.97 -14.35 2.24
CA GLN A 610 -16.00 -13.07 2.90
C GLN A 610 -17.44 -12.71 3.23
N GLN A 611 -17.64 -12.13 4.41
CA GLN A 611 -18.93 -11.64 4.87
C GLN A 611 -18.76 -10.16 5.23
N GLN A 612 -19.71 -9.35 4.83
CA GLN A 612 -19.77 -7.94 5.21
C GLN A 612 -21.22 -7.51 5.41
N PHE A 613 -21.41 -6.47 6.21
CA PHE A 613 -22.73 -5.88 6.38
C PHE A 613 -23.08 -5.06 5.15
N VAL A 614 -24.27 -5.34 4.61
CA VAL A 614 -24.86 -4.62 3.48
C VAL A 614 -26.16 -3.99 3.98
N GLU A 615 -26.29 -2.70 3.76
CA GLU A 615 -27.53 -1.99 4.05
C GLU A 615 -28.57 -2.33 2.98
N LYS A 616 -29.78 -2.71 3.41
CA LYS A 616 -30.92 -2.96 2.56
C LYS A 616 -32.16 -2.32 3.14
N THR A 617 -32.98 -1.76 2.26
CA THR A 617 -34.34 -1.28 2.65
C THR A 617 -35.29 -2.47 2.70
N ASN A 618 -35.93 -2.68 3.83
CA ASN A 618 -36.97 -3.72 3.98
C ASN A 618 -38.26 -3.31 3.28
N GLU A 619 -39.24 -4.21 3.26
CA GLU A 619 -40.57 -3.98 2.62
C GLU A 619 -41.34 -2.83 3.26
N GLN A 620 -41.03 -2.43 4.49
CA GLN A 620 -41.63 -1.32 5.22
C GLN A 620 -40.89 0.01 4.98
N GLY A 621 -39.87 0.05 4.12
CA GLY A 621 -39.05 1.25 3.83
C GLY A 621 -38.04 1.59 4.91
N GLN A 622 -37.76 0.68 5.86
CA GLN A 622 -36.76 0.87 6.90
C GLN A 622 -35.42 0.27 6.45
N GLN A 623 -34.33 0.91 6.81
CA GLN A 623 -33.00 0.40 6.57
C GLN A 623 -32.66 -0.70 7.60
N GLU A 624 -32.19 -1.83 7.12
CA GLU A 624 -31.67 -2.91 7.96
C GLU A 624 -30.34 -3.44 7.40
N PHE A 625 -29.46 -3.86 8.28
CA PHE A 625 -28.23 -4.54 7.88
C PHE A 625 -28.49 -6.03 7.64
N ARG A 626 -28.04 -6.51 6.51
CA ARG A 626 -27.98 -7.94 6.20
C ARG A 626 -26.56 -8.37 5.90
N ALA A 627 -26.25 -9.64 6.17
CA ALA A 627 -24.99 -10.22 5.78
C ALA A 627 -24.96 -10.45 4.26
N GLY A 628 -24.13 -9.69 3.57
CA GLY A 628 -23.73 -9.97 2.19
C GLY A 628 -22.51 -10.91 2.18
N THR A 629 -22.36 -11.70 1.13
CA THR A 629 -21.27 -12.66 1.01
C THR A 629 -20.56 -12.55 -0.32
N THR A 630 -19.23 -12.75 -0.32
CA THR A 630 -18.41 -12.92 -1.50
C THR A 630 -17.80 -14.31 -1.49
N ASP A 631 -17.89 -15.01 -2.62
CA ASP A 631 -17.40 -16.38 -2.75
C ASP A 631 -15.89 -16.49 -2.48
N PRO A 632 -15.43 -17.63 -1.94
CA PRO A 632 -14.01 -17.86 -1.69
C PRO A 632 -13.24 -18.01 -3.00
N PHE A 633 -11.97 -17.60 -2.98
CA PHE A 633 -11.06 -17.78 -4.11
C PHE A 633 -9.63 -18.05 -3.67
N SER A 634 -8.85 -18.59 -4.58
CA SER A 634 -7.43 -18.85 -4.36
C SER A 634 -6.58 -18.19 -5.44
N TRP A 635 -5.42 -17.70 -5.03
CA TRP A 635 -4.43 -17.09 -5.90
C TRP A 635 -3.13 -17.86 -5.85
N LEU A 636 -2.51 -18.11 -6.99
CA LEU A 636 -1.24 -18.83 -7.10
C LEU A 636 -0.34 -18.16 -8.13
N ASP A 637 0.83 -17.72 -7.67
CA ASP A 637 1.90 -17.18 -8.52
C ASP A 637 3.14 -18.07 -8.42
N THR A 638 3.91 -18.16 -9.50
CA THR A 638 5.18 -18.88 -9.53
C THR A 638 6.26 -18.06 -10.21
N THR A 639 7.49 -18.20 -9.74
CA THR A 639 8.66 -17.59 -10.38
C THR A 639 9.84 -18.55 -10.42
N ILE A 640 10.63 -18.42 -11.50
CA ILE A 640 11.92 -19.07 -11.67
C ILE A 640 12.92 -17.98 -12.02
N SER A 641 13.94 -17.82 -11.17
CA SER A 641 15.01 -16.85 -11.38
C SER A 641 16.34 -17.55 -11.52
N LYS A 642 17.05 -17.32 -12.62
CA LYS A 642 18.39 -17.86 -12.89
C LYS A 642 19.40 -16.76 -13.07
N SER A 643 20.51 -16.85 -12.36
CA SER A 643 21.64 -15.94 -12.49
C SER A 643 22.70 -16.56 -13.43
N PHE A 644 23.34 -15.67 -14.20
CA PHE A 644 24.42 -16.01 -15.11
C PHE A 644 25.59 -15.08 -14.87
N PHE A 645 26.81 -15.52 -15.23
CA PHE A 645 28.02 -14.73 -15.16
C PHE A 645 28.27 -14.11 -13.76
N LYS A 646 28.11 -14.92 -12.69
CA LYS A 646 28.24 -14.50 -11.29
C LYS A 646 27.29 -13.37 -10.89
N GLY A 647 26.06 -13.38 -11.44
CA GLY A 647 25.01 -12.42 -11.10
C GLY A 647 24.96 -11.15 -11.96
N ILE A 648 25.87 -11.00 -12.95
CA ILE A 648 25.82 -9.86 -13.88
C ILE A 648 24.53 -9.87 -14.70
N PHE A 649 24.06 -11.05 -15.12
CA PHE A 649 22.84 -11.20 -15.86
C PHE A 649 21.89 -12.14 -15.12
N LYS A 650 20.63 -11.71 -14.94
CA LYS A 650 19.59 -12.50 -14.29
C LYS A 650 18.34 -12.55 -15.17
N THR A 651 17.84 -13.75 -15.39
CA THR A 651 16.57 -13.97 -16.07
C THR A 651 15.55 -14.42 -15.04
N THR A 652 14.39 -13.79 -15.01
CA THR A 652 13.26 -14.22 -14.18
C THR A 652 12.05 -14.42 -15.06
N ALA A 653 11.51 -15.63 -15.05
CA ALA A 653 10.26 -15.99 -15.72
C ALA A 653 9.23 -16.40 -14.66
N GLY A 654 7.97 -16.18 -14.93
CA GLY A 654 6.92 -16.59 -14.01
C GLY A 654 5.53 -16.55 -14.60
N SER A 655 4.59 -17.04 -13.79
CA SER A 655 3.16 -16.98 -14.08
C SER A 655 2.45 -16.38 -12.86
N ARG A 656 1.52 -15.47 -13.12
CA ARG A 656 0.62 -14.89 -12.13
C ARG A 656 -0.76 -15.46 -12.28
N ASN A 657 -1.47 -15.61 -11.17
CA ASN A 657 -2.85 -16.09 -11.15
C ASN A 657 -3.05 -17.39 -11.95
N ILE A 658 -2.26 -18.43 -11.63
CA ILE A 658 -2.27 -19.71 -12.33
C ILE A 658 -3.68 -20.33 -12.36
N PHE A 659 -4.50 -20.08 -11.33
CA PHE A 659 -5.88 -20.58 -11.28
C PHE A 659 -6.86 -19.84 -12.19
N ASP A 660 -6.40 -18.78 -12.86
CA ASP A 660 -7.17 -18.03 -13.86
C ASP A 660 -8.44 -17.35 -13.28
N ILE A 661 -8.36 -16.87 -12.04
CA ILE A 661 -9.47 -16.22 -11.37
C ILE A 661 -9.63 -14.80 -11.90
N THR A 662 -10.72 -14.52 -12.59
CA THR A 662 -11.02 -13.19 -13.15
C THR A 662 -12.06 -12.44 -12.33
N GLN A 663 -12.99 -13.15 -11.71
CA GLN A 663 -14.08 -12.58 -10.94
C GLN A 663 -14.62 -13.58 -9.91
N VAL A 664 -15.32 -13.07 -8.91
CA VAL A 664 -16.05 -13.88 -7.91
C VAL A 664 -17.49 -13.38 -7.76
N ASN A 665 -18.39 -14.29 -7.42
CA ASN A 665 -19.78 -13.91 -7.13
C ASN A 665 -19.87 -13.19 -5.78
N THR A 666 -20.79 -12.26 -5.69
CA THR A 666 -21.04 -11.52 -4.46
C THR A 666 -22.52 -11.16 -4.32
N THR A 667 -22.99 -11.19 -3.09
CA THR A 667 -24.24 -10.58 -2.64
C THR A 667 -24.00 -9.40 -1.71
N ALA A 668 -22.72 -9.03 -1.56
CA ALA A 668 -22.24 -8.03 -0.61
C ALA A 668 -22.18 -6.61 -1.19
N LEU A 669 -22.46 -6.43 -2.49
CA LEU A 669 -22.52 -5.11 -3.11
C LEU A 669 -23.95 -4.59 -3.12
N GLU A 670 -24.10 -3.34 -2.75
CA GLU A 670 -25.37 -2.60 -2.91
C GLU A 670 -25.58 -2.26 -4.39
N GLY A 671 -26.81 -2.39 -4.86
CA GLY A 671 -27.17 -1.97 -6.21
C GLY A 671 -27.17 -0.45 -6.31
N GLY A 672 -26.53 0.09 -7.34
CA GLY A 672 -26.73 1.49 -7.71
C GLY A 672 -28.14 1.73 -8.22
N SER A 673 -28.58 2.99 -8.25
CA SER A 673 -29.93 3.43 -8.62
C SER A 673 -30.41 2.99 -10.03
N HIS A 674 -29.51 2.44 -10.87
CA HIS A 674 -29.78 2.11 -12.28
C HIS A 674 -29.55 0.64 -12.68
N SER A 675 -29.01 -0.17 -11.80
CA SER A 675 -28.79 -1.60 -12.07
C SER A 675 -28.97 -2.39 -10.78
N GLY A 676 -29.52 -3.59 -10.87
CA GLY A 676 -29.47 -4.53 -9.76
C GLY A 676 -28.02 -4.71 -9.26
N PRO A 677 -27.82 -5.13 -8.00
CA PRO A 677 -26.47 -5.28 -7.45
C PRO A 677 -25.62 -6.14 -8.39
N PRO A 678 -24.40 -5.73 -8.72
CA PRO A 678 -23.53 -6.56 -9.51
C PRO A 678 -23.35 -7.89 -8.77
N SER A 679 -23.66 -8.99 -9.43
CA SER A 679 -23.50 -10.33 -8.85
C SER A 679 -22.05 -10.82 -8.84
N GLN A 680 -21.12 -10.03 -9.40
CA GLN A 680 -19.73 -10.42 -9.59
C GLN A 680 -18.77 -9.24 -9.38
N ILE A 681 -17.68 -9.49 -8.64
CA ILE A 681 -16.59 -8.55 -8.46
C ILE A 681 -15.41 -8.98 -9.35
N PRO A 682 -14.87 -8.11 -10.22
CA PRO A 682 -13.66 -8.41 -10.94
C PRO A 682 -12.46 -8.40 -10.00
N LEU A 683 -11.61 -9.45 -10.04
CA LEU A 683 -10.42 -9.60 -9.21
C LEU A 683 -9.11 -9.49 -9.99
N GLY A 684 -9.13 -9.82 -11.28
CA GLY A 684 -7.94 -9.81 -12.12
C GLY A 684 -8.30 -9.98 -13.59
N TYR A 685 -7.27 -9.93 -14.43
CA TYR A 685 -7.37 -10.14 -15.87
C TYR A 685 -7.04 -11.58 -16.29
N GLY A 686 -7.02 -12.52 -15.33
CA GLY A 686 -6.74 -13.92 -15.59
C GLY A 686 -5.27 -14.27 -15.47
N ARG A 687 -4.91 -15.46 -15.97
CA ARG A 687 -3.55 -15.99 -15.92
C ARG A 687 -2.63 -15.21 -16.85
N SER A 688 -1.49 -14.78 -16.33
CA SER A 688 -0.46 -14.04 -17.07
C SER A 688 0.89 -14.70 -16.96
N TYR A 689 1.72 -14.55 -17.99
CA TYR A 689 3.09 -15.02 -18.05
C TYR A 689 4.03 -13.83 -18.26
N PHE A 690 5.16 -13.82 -17.58
CA PHE A 690 6.14 -12.77 -17.76
C PHE A 690 7.57 -13.30 -17.91
N LEU A 691 8.37 -12.48 -18.59
CA LEU A 691 9.81 -12.66 -18.72
C LEU A 691 10.49 -11.33 -18.39
N LYS A 692 11.39 -11.35 -17.41
CA LYS A 692 12.20 -10.20 -16.98
C LYS A 692 13.68 -10.52 -17.21
N LEU A 693 14.37 -9.66 -17.94
CA LEU A 693 15.80 -9.73 -18.19
C LEU A 693 16.46 -8.58 -17.43
N THR A 694 17.34 -8.89 -16.49
CA THR A 694 18.03 -7.92 -15.66
C THR A 694 19.54 -7.99 -15.92
N TYR A 695 20.16 -6.85 -16.18
CA TYR A 695 21.60 -6.67 -16.23
C TYR A 695 22.04 -5.85 -15.02
N HIS A 696 23.03 -6.34 -14.31
CA HIS A 696 23.56 -5.73 -13.09
C HIS A 696 25.08 -5.61 -13.19
N LEU A 697 25.57 -4.40 -13.16
CA LEU A 697 26.99 -4.09 -13.20
C LEU A 697 27.40 -3.41 -11.89
N THR A 698 28.37 -3.98 -11.22
CA THR A 698 28.99 -3.41 -10.03
C THR A 698 30.50 -3.28 -10.27
N TYR A 699 31.04 -2.12 -9.95
CA TYR A 699 32.46 -1.81 -10.08
C TYR A 699 33.00 -1.14 -8.83
#